data_90a8a4978652be31371666e3f806e28e
#
_entry.id   90a8a4978652be31371666e3f806e28e
#
_cell.length_a   1.000
_cell.length_b   1.000
_cell.length_c   1.000
_cell.angle_alpha   90.00
_cell.angle_beta   90.00
_cell.angle_gamma   90.00
#
_symmetry.space_group_name_H-M   'P 1'
#
loop_
_entity.id
_entity.type
_entity.pdbx_description
1 polymer ?
#
loop_
_entity_poly.entity_id
_entity_poly.type
_entity_poly.pdbx_seq_one_letter_code
_entity_poly.pdbx_strand_id
1 'polypeptide(L)'
;MAKKEAQTDIWVYELLKSAHIDLCYQNSDIPEIEKALKTASKAESGKVGKPEFVGVVKDFVLVIENKANIVYHEQRDKDSNLLENIASKQGYAVNGALHYGRHIIQHTNYKKVIAIGVSGDEKRHRITPIFLDDSLYPKELADVETFISFNEDNIDRYYHREILQEESEEEKTTAEILKDAETLHEMLWKGGLTNQEKPLVVSGILLALREESFKGFSIDDLTGDTVKSDGKKIYDAIEANLTRANVSPTTKRDKILAQFAVIRDNRKINDKDPKSKKTLLREYTEFLRESIHRSILYSQSADDYLGMFYGEFMAYSGKDGQNLGIVLTPRHITELFCDLIGLKTSDRILDPCCGTGGFLIAAMHSILQQTDDLDLQRSIRKEQLMGIELQDYMFTIATTNMILRGDGKSNLHNFDFLAESASKLQKEMHCTVGMMNPPYSQGSKDDPDKYEIAFTEHLLDSLSEDARAIVIIPQSSVTGKTTTEKTIKRNILKHHTLEGVITLNNNTFYGVGTNPCIAIFTVGVPHPKEKKCKFINFEDDGFIVAKHVGLVDNGTAKDRKQHLLDVWNGKIEAESKFCVETTIEPEDEWLHSFYYFNDEIPSEEDFRKTMADYLTFQFNMITHGRGCLFDDKSVSFQKMEWLPPVEKVLSNQMQPFFMEDVLYIANGVRLTKADMQEGSRPFIGASEASNGVTSFIGNSNASLDSNVLGVNYNGSVGFSFYHPYEALFSDDVKRVRWKDGGANNKYTLLYLSTVIAQQKSKYAYGYKFNAQRMKRQIIMLPVCEDGSPDYACMEKIMRVIEYEILSKYLKRVEV
;
A
#
# COMPACT_ATOMS: atom_id res chain seq x y z
N MET A 1 17.43 -3.72 -57.04
CA MET A 1 18.03 -3.79 -55.70
C MET A 1 17.92 -2.43 -54.98
N ALA A 2 18.44 -1.34 -55.46
CA ALA A 2 18.46 -0.05 -54.78
C ALA A 2 17.08 0.47 -54.23
N LYS A 3 15.99 0.25 -54.99
CA LYS A 3 14.64 0.66 -54.55
C LYS A 3 14.09 -0.14 -53.32
N LYS A 4 14.55 -1.37 -53.14
CA LYS A 4 14.15 -2.22 -52.02
C LYS A 4 14.99 -1.96 -50.76
N GLU A 5 16.29 -1.63 -50.92
CA GLU A 5 17.16 -1.26 -49.82
C GLU A 5 16.71 0.04 -49.18
N ALA A 6 16.32 1.05 -49.97
CA ALA A 6 15.77 2.29 -49.44
C ALA A 6 14.46 2.09 -48.61
N GLN A 7 13.66 1.06 -48.90
CA GLN A 7 12.47 0.73 -48.11
C GLN A 7 12.87 0.14 -46.74
N THR A 8 13.87 -0.71 -46.70
CA THR A 8 14.44 -1.26 -45.47
C THR A 8 15.04 -0.14 -44.59
N ASP A 9 15.78 0.80 -45.20
CA ASP A 9 16.37 1.93 -44.50
C ASP A 9 15.29 2.81 -43.83
N ILE A 10 14.19 3.10 -44.56
CA ILE A 10 13.04 3.87 -44.00
C ILE A 10 12.42 3.10 -42.82
N TRP A 11 12.15 1.84 -42.96
CA TRP A 11 11.58 1.01 -41.92
C TRP A 11 12.50 0.93 -40.69
N VAL A 12 13.80 0.76 -40.87
CA VAL A 12 14.80 0.75 -39.78
C VAL A 12 14.83 2.12 -39.08
N TYR A 13 14.76 3.22 -39.86
CA TYR A 13 14.68 4.56 -39.30
C TYR A 13 13.43 4.75 -38.42
N GLU A 14 12.26 4.24 -38.84
CA GLU A 14 11.03 4.28 -38.07
C GLU A 14 11.16 3.45 -36.77
N LEU A 15 11.79 2.27 -36.81
CA LEU A 15 12.08 1.49 -35.62
C LEU A 15 13.03 2.19 -34.67
N LEU A 16 14.09 2.84 -35.16
CA LEU A 16 15.01 3.64 -34.35
C LEU A 16 14.28 4.81 -33.68
N LYS A 17 13.42 5.49 -34.44
CA LYS A 17 12.60 6.59 -33.92
C LYS A 17 11.61 6.12 -32.87
N SER A 18 10.96 4.96 -33.07
CA SER A 18 10.05 4.37 -32.06
C SER A 18 10.78 3.95 -30.79
N ALA A 19 12.04 3.51 -30.93
CA ALA A 19 12.92 3.20 -29.82
C ALA A 19 13.56 4.46 -29.18
N HIS A 20 13.31 5.66 -29.72
CA HIS A 20 13.90 6.93 -29.28
C HIS A 20 15.44 6.96 -29.38
N ILE A 21 15.96 6.38 -30.43
CA ILE A 21 17.38 6.38 -30.75
C ILE A 21 17.61 7.31 -31.94
N ASP A 22 18.47 8.30 -31.76
CA ASP A 22 18.82 9.23 -32.81
C ASP A 22 20.22 8.88 -33.35
N LEU A 23 20.28 8.35 -34.57
CA LEU A 23 21.51 7.97 -35.29
C LEU A 23 21.59 8.70 -36.61
N CYS A 24 22.81 9.05 -37.02
CA CYS A 24 23.05 9.69 -38.30
C CYS A 24 23.03 8.66 -39.45
N TYR A 25 22.44 9.05 -40.57
CA TYR A 25 22.39 8.25 -41.79
C TYR A 25 23.67 8.43 -42.66
N GLN A 26 24.41 7.36 -42.93
CA GLN A 26 25.61 7.28 -43.79
C GLN A 26 26.82 8.17 -43.39
N ASN A 27 26.76 8.91 -42.33
CA ASN A 27 27.80 9.77 -41.75
C ASN A 27 27.67 9.82 -40.23
N SER A 28 28.55 10.57 -39.56
CA SER A 28 28.40 10.82 -38.11
C SER A 28 28.59 12.29 -37.80
N ASP A 29 27.81 12.81 -36.87
CA ASP A 29 27.96 14.17 -36.32
C ASP A 29 29.06 14.22 -35.23
N ILE A 30 29.58 13.05 -34.84
CA ILE A 30 30.65 12.93 -33.84
C ILE A 30 31.99 12.96 -34.58
N PRO A 31 32.84 13.99 -34.38
CA PRO A 31 34.06 14.20 -35.17
C PRO A 31 35.02 13.03 -35.15
N GLU A 32 35.10 12.29 -34.05
CA GLU A 32 36.00 11.15 -33.86
C GLU A 32 35.54 9.95 -34.73
N ILE A 33 34.23 9.65 -34.70
CA ILE A 33 33.64 8.58 -35.52
C ILE A 33 33.67 8.96 -36.99
N GLU A 34 33.34 10.18 -37.37
CA GLU A 34 33.40 10.67 -38.74
C GLU A 34 34.82 10.58 -39.28
N LYS A 35 35.85 10.88 -38.48
CA LYS A 35 37.27 10.72 -38.87
C LYS A 35 37.60 9.26 -39.10
N ALA A 36 37.16 8.35 -38.27
CA ALA A 36 37.39 6.89 -38.47
C ALA A 36 36.71 6.39 -39.74
N LEU A 37 35.48 6.83 -40.01
CA LEU A 37 34.76 6.41 -41.24
C LEU A 37 35.43 6.81 -42.56
N LYS A 38 36.29 7.85 -42.57
CA LYS A 38 37.01 8.29 -43.81
C LYS A 38 37.85 7.19 -44.44
N THR A 39 38.27 6.18 -43.67
CA THR A 39 39.09 5.07 -44.15
C THR A 39 38.40 3.70 -44.05
N ALA A 40 37.12 3.66 -43.64
CA ALA A 40 36.37 2.44 -43.27
C ALA A 40 35.68 1.73 -44.45
N SER A 41 36.14 1.89 -45.69
CA SER A 41 35.54 1.24 -46.87
C SER A 41 35.53 -0.30 -46.75
N LYS A 42 34.35 -0.93 -46.91
CA LYS A 42 34.21 -2.41 -46.98
C LYS A 42 35.04 -3.08 -48.09
N ALA A 43 35.48 -2.32 -49.09
CA ALA A 43 36.38 -2.80 -50.13
C ALA A 43 37.88 -2.68 -49.78
N GLU A 44 38.19 -2.26 -48.54
CA GLU A 44 39.54 -2.05 -48.01
C GLU A 44 40.42 -1.14 -48.88
N SER A 45 39.76 -0.23 -49.60
CA SER A 45 40.38 0.68 -50.55
C SER A 45 40.92 1.97 -49.94
N GLY A 46 40.82 2.13 -48.60
CA GLY A 46 41.16 3.37 -47.88
C GLY A 46 40.25 4.56 -48.18
N LYS A 47 39.08 4.29 -48.77
CA LYS A 47 38.05 5.31 -49.03
C LYS A 47 37.05 5.36 -47.89
N VAL A 48 36.13 6.34 -47.98
CA VAL A 48 35.08 6.57 -46.97
C VAL A 48 34.17 5.35 -46.87
N GLY A 49 33.98 4.86 -45.67
CA GLY A 49 32.93 3.90 -45.31
C GLY A 49 31.61 4.61 -45.04
N LYS A 50 30.50 3.97 -45.40
CA LYS A 50 29.15 4.52 -45.21
C LYS A 50 28.27 3.42 -44.62
N PRO A 51 28.21 3.27 -43.28
CA PRO A 51 27.18 2.47 -42.66
C PRO A 51 25.81 3.10 -42.88
N GLU A 52 24.73 2.35 -42.89
CA GLU A 52 23.39 2.91 -43.00
C GLU A 52 23.07 3.84 -41.85
N PHE A 53 23.31 3.43 -40.58
CA PHE A 53 23.17 4.30 -39.43
C PHE A 53 24.34 4.16 -38.48
N VAL A 54 24.76 5.27 -37.84
CA VAL A 54 25.79 5.29 -36.82
C VAL A 54 25.60 6.46 -35.85
N GLY A 55 25.83 6.23 -34.55
CA GLY A 55 25.80 7.25 -33.53
C GLY A 55 26.17 6.68 -32.18
N VAL A 56 25.97 7.45 -31.14
CA VAL A 56 26.33 7.10 -29.75
C VAL A 56 25.11 7.16 -28.86
N VAL A 57 24.92 6.08 -28.10
CA VAL A 57 23.94 6.03 -27.00
C VAL A 57 24.74 5.78 -25.72
N LYS A 58 24.76 6.74 -24.82
CA LYS A 58 25.64 6.77 -23.63
C LYS A 58 27.11 6.62 -24.01
N ASP A 59 27.75 5.52 -23.61
CA ASP A 59 29.14 5.20 -23.97
C ASP A 59 29.26 4.09 -25.03
N PHE A 60 28.14 3.67 -25.63
CA PHE A 60 28.09 2.70 -26.69
C PHE A 60 28.00 3.37 -28.05
N VAL A 61 28.80 2.93 -29.01
CA VAL A 61 28.58 3.25 -30.42
C VAL A 61 27.68 2.19 -31.05
N LEU A 62 26.57 2.63 -31.61
CA LEU A 62 25.70 1.78 -32.43
C LEU A 62 26.06 1.99 -33.88
N VAL A 63 26.30 0.91 -34.63
CA VAL A 63 26.55 0.95 -36.11
C VAL A 63 25.69 -0.10 -36.78
N ILE A 64 24.89 0.32 -37.74
CA ILE A 64 23.87 -0.53 -38.39
C ILE A 64 24.16 -0.65 -39.90
N GLU A 65 24.05 -1.86 -40.40
CA GLU A 65 24.11 -2.19 -41.83
C GLU A 65 22.84 -2.94 -42.25
N ASN A 66 22.21 -2.48 -43.34
CA ASN A 66 20.93 -3.01 -43.79
C ASN A 66 21.06 -3.83 -45.10
N LYS A 67 20.21 -4.85 -45.26
CA LYS A 67 20.01 -5.56 -46.53
C LYS A 67 18.52 -5.85 -46.74
N ALA A 68 18.03 -5.57 -47.95
CA ALA A 68 16.62 -5.71 -48.30
C ALA A 68 16.09 -7.15 -48.25
N ASN A 69 16.95 -8.15 -48.32
CA ASN A 69 16.55 -9.54 -48.36
C ASN A 69 17.21 -10.34 -47.24
N ILE A 70 16.42 -11.07 -46.48
CA ILE A 70 16.85 -11.89 -45.34
C ILE A 70 17.93 -12.93 -45.73
N VAL A 71 18.03 -13.34 -47.02
CA VAL A 71 19.07 -14.24 -47.54
C VAL A 71 20.45 -13.58 -47.40
N TYR A 72 20.58 -12.27 -47.43
CA TYR A 72 21.83 -11.53 -47.27
C TYR A 72 22.03 -11.02 -45.82
N HIS A 73 21.53 -11.79 -44.85
CA HIS A 73 21.68 -11.41 -43.47
C HIS A 73 23.13 -11.59 -42.99
N GLU A 74 23.65 -12.80 -43.13
CA GLU A 74 25.00 -13.16 -42.68
C GLU A 74 25.61 -14.21 -43.58
N GLN A 75 26.95 -14.23 -43.68
CA GLN A 75 27.71 -15.28 -44.37
C GLN A 75 28.74 -15.88 -43.42
N ARG A 76 28.74 -17.22 -43.32
CA ARG A 76 29.59 -17.98 -42.43
C ARG A 76 30.44 -19.00 -43.17
N ASP A 77 31.57 -19.39 -42.58
CA ASP A 77 32.39 -20.50 -43.03
C ASP A 77 31.81 -21.87 -42.60
N LYS A 78 32.56 -22.95 -42.87
CA LYS A 78 32.15 -24.31 -42.52
C LYS A 78 32.14 -24.58 -41.02
N ASP A 79 32.87 -23.77 -40.26
CA ASP A 79 32.97 -23.85 -38.80
C ASP A 79 32.02 -22.88 -38.10
N SER A 80 31.05 -22.33 -38.86
CA SER A 80 30.03 -21.37 -38.39
C SER A 80 30.56 -19.99 -37.96
N ASN A 81 31.80 -19.62 -38.28
CA ASN A 81 32.31 -18.29 -38.01
C ASN A 81 31.91 -17.31 -39.12
N LEU A 82 31.69 -16.05 -38.75
CA LEU A 82 31.38 -14.97 -39.69
C LEU A 82 32.58 -14.76 -40.65
N LEU A 83 32.33 -14.81 -41.97
CA LEU A 83 33.35 -14.56 -42.95
C LEU A 83 33.75 -13.08 -43.03
N GLU A 84 35.04 -12.79 -43.14
CA GLU A 84 35.59 -11.44 -43.16
C GLU A 84 36.23 -11.00 -44.47
N ASN A 85 35.98 -11.74 -45.55
CA ASN A 85 36.44 -11.33 -46.86
C ASN A 85 35.63 -10.17 -47.45
N ILE A 86 36.16 -9.48 -48.45
CA ILE A 86 35.56 -8.29 -49.07
C ILE A 86 34.14 -8.57 -49.57
N ALA A 87 33.90 -9.73 -50.15
CA ALA A 87 32.59 -10.09 -50.69
C ALA A 87 31.54 -10.23 -49.59
N SER A 88 31.89 -10.82 -48.45
CA SER A 88 31.00 -10.97 -47.28
C SER A 88 30.68 -9.61 -46.65
N LYS A 89 31.71 -8.75 -46.45
CA LYS A 89 31.53 -7.42 -45.88
C LYS A 89 30.61 -6.52 -46.74
N GLN A 90 30.65 -6.66 -48.02
CA GLN A 90 29.81 -5.91 -48.97
C GLN A 90 28.42 -6.52 -49.17
N GLY A 91 28.34 -7.85 -49.15
CA GLY A 91 27.12 -8.58 -49.49
C GLY A 91 26.15 -8.81 -48.37
N TYR A 92 26.60 -8.84 -47.12
CA TYR A 92 25.79 -9.29 -45.98
C TYR A 92 25.71 -8.25 -44.83
N ALA A 93 24.56 -8.15 -44.20
CA ALA A 93 24.28 -7.14 -43.21
C ALA A 93 25.18 -7.26 -41.96
N VAL A 94 25.21 -8.45 -41.33
CA VAL A 94 25.98 -8.70 -40.10
C VAL A 94 27.50 -8.56 -40.37
N ASN A 95 28.00 -9.10 -41.47
CA ASN A 95 29.44 -9.03 -41.83
C ASN A 95 29.88 -7.58 -42.15
N GLY A 96 28.99 -6.77 -42.75
CA GLY A 96 29.22 -5.35 -43.00
C GLY A 96 29.23 -4.51 -41.73
N ALA A 97 28.25 -4.74 -40.82
CA ALA A 97 28.18 -4.07 -39.52
C ALA A 97 29.41 -4.38 -38.65
N LEU A 98 29.82 -5.64 -38.57
CA LEU A 98 31.03 -6.10 -37.89
C LEU A 98 32.30 -5.39 -38.39
N HIS A 99 32.44 -5.22 -39.68
CA HIS A 99 33.57 -4.48 -40.29
C HIS A 99 33.64 -3.03 -39.81
N TYR A 100 32.52 -2.32 -39.82
CA TYR A 100 32.44 -0.96 -39.32
C TYR A 100 32.69 -0.87 -37.79
N GLY A 101 32.12 -1.77 -37.02
CA GLY A 101 32.32 -1.81 -35.59
C GLY A 101 33.79 -1.97 -35.21
N ARG A 102 34.50 -2.92 -35.81
CA ARG A 102 35.96 -3.11 -35.63
C ARG A 102 36.77 -1.89 -36.03
N HIS A 103 36.43 -1.28 -37.14
CA HIS A 103 37.17 -0.11 -37.64
C HIS A 103 37.00 1.09 -36.68
N ILE A 104 35.78 1.26 -36.12
CA ILE A 104 35.51 2.33 -35.15
C ILE A 104 36.32 2.10 -33.87
N ILE A 105 36.33 0.90 -33.28
CA ILE A 105 37.13 0.62 -32.08
C ILE A 105 38.62 0.87 -32.32
N GLN A 106 39.14 0.44 -33.44
CA GLN A 106 40.57 0.58 -33.75
C GLN A 106 41.03 2.02 -33.98
N HIS A 107 40.10 2.92 -34.36
CA HIS A 107 40.45 4.28 -34.78
C HIS A 107 39.79 5.37 -33.93
N THR A 108 39.12 5.01 -32.82
CA THR A 108 38.49 5.93 -31.86
C THR A 108 38.82 5.56 -30.40
N ASN A 109 38.46 6.41 -29.47
CA ASN A 109 38.59 6.12 -28.05
C ASN A 109 37.37 5.36 -27.46
N TYR A 110 36.39 5.04 -28.30
CA TYR A 110 35.21 4.25 -27.85
C TYR A 110 35.62 2.80 -27.61
N LYS A 111 35.19 2.28 -26.46
CA LYS A 111 35.51 0.92 -25.98
C LYS A 111 34.36 -0.08 -26.09
N LYS A 112 33.17 0.40 -26.40
CA LYS A 112 31.95 -0.42 -26.49
C LYS A 112 31.25 -0.11 -27.82
N VAL A 113 31.19 -1.06 -28.71
CA VAL A 113 30.47 -0.94 -29.98
C VAL A 113 29.49 -2.09 -30.13
N ILE A 114 28.24 -1.77 -30.45
CA ILE A 114 27.23 -2.77 -30.86
C ILE A 114 27.03 -2.61 -32.38
N ALA A 115 27.54 -3.58 -33.10
CA ALA A 115 27.38 -3.67 -34.54
C ALA A 115 26.14 -4.49 -34.87
N ILE A 116 25.17 -3.94 -35.60
CA ILE A 116 23.85 -4.53 -35.80
C ILE A 116 23.60 -4.77 -37.29
N GLY A 117 23.43 -6.02 -37.65
CA GLY A 117 23.01 -6.40 -39.01
C GLY A 117 21.49 -6.51 -39.09
N VAL A 118 20.87 -5.77 -40.01
CA VAL A 118 19.43 -5.83 -40.27
C VAL A 118 19.15 -6.33 -41.67
N SER A 119 18.17 -7.24 -41.82
CA SER A 119 17.78 -7.71 -43.16
C SER A 119 16.30 -8.04 -43.23
N GLY A 120 15.69 -7.76 -44.39
CA GLY A 120 14.27 -8.00 -44.63
C GLY A 120 13.42 -6.74 -44.64
N ASP A 121 12.17 -6.90 -44.23
CA ASP A 121 11.16 -5.86 -44.21
C ASP A 121 10.28 -6.00 -42.95
N GLU A 122 9.30 -5.09 -42.75
CA GLU A 122 8.37 -5.06 -41.60
C GLU A 122 7.69 -6.43 -41.32
N LYS A 123 7.42 -7.21 -42.39
CA LYS A 123 6.70 -8.49 -42.25
C LYS A 123 7.60 -9.67 -41.92
N ARG A 124 8.83 -9.62 -42.38
CA ARG A 124 9.83 -10.70 -42.19
C ARG A 124 11.24 -10.14 -42.19
N HIS A 125 11.84 -10.13 -41.01
CA HIS A 125 13.16 -9.55 -40.80
C HIS A 125 14.00 -10.37 -39.80
N ARG A 126 15.29 -10.01 -39.74
CA ARG A 126 16.20 -10.37 -38.66
C ARG A 126 17.03 -9.16 -38.27
N ILE A 127 17.24 -8.99 -37.00
CA ILE A 127 18.07 -7.93 -36.37
C ILE A 127 19.05 -8.64 -35.44
N THR A 128 20.31 -8.74 -35.84
CA THR A 128 21.36 -9.45 -35.10
C THR A 128 22.40 -8.46 -34.59
N PRO A 129 22.48 -8.22 -33.26
CA PRO A 129 23.53 -7.43 -32.65
C PRO A 129 24.79 -8.26 -32.40
N ILE A 130 25.96 -7.62 -32.53
CA ILE A 130 27.29 -8.15 -32.19
C ILE A 130 27.96 -7.09 -31.30
N PHE A 131 28.42 -7.51 -30.14
CA PHE A 131 29.19 -6.63 -29.26
C PHE A 131 30.70 -6.75 -29.57
N LEU A 132 31.40 -5.63 -29.55
CA LEU A 132 32.83 -5.49 -29.71
C LEU A 132 33.40 -4.58 -28.62
N ASP A 133 34.57 -4.98 -28.12
CA ASP A 133 35.41 -4.22 -27.19
C ASP A 133 36.87 -4.15 -27.69
N ASP A 134 37.78 -3.68 -26.85
CA ASP A 134 39.22 -3.57 -27.14
C ASP A 134 39.88 -4.89 -27.56
N SER A 135 39.28 -6.05 -27.23
CA SER A 135 39.81 -7.36 -27.67
C SER A 135 39.61 -7.61 -29.14
N LEU A 136 38.70 -6.88 -29.80
CA LEU A 136 38.28 -7.03 -31.19
C LEU A 136 37.62 -8.38 -31.52
N TYR A 137 37.39 -9.24 -30.51
CA TYR A 137 36.68 -10.50 -30.71
C TYR A 137 35.17 -10.22 -30.70
N PRO A 138 34.43 -10.63 -31.73
CA PRO A 138 33.01 -10.41 -31.80
C PRO A 138 32.30 -11.34 -30.81
N LYS A 139 31.49 -10.76 -29.93
CA LYS A 139 30.53 -11.49 -29.12
C LYS A 139 29.18 -11.44 -29.82
N GLU A 140 28.77 -12.55 -30.41
CA GLU A 140 27.46 -12.69 -31.03
C GLU A 140 26.37 -12.76 -30.00
N LEU A 141 25.26 -12.06 -30.23
CA LEU A 141 24.13 -11.96 -29.34
C LEU A 141 22.87 -12.50 -30.01
N ALA A 142 21.84 -12.81 -29.25
CA ALA A 142 20.59 -13.28 -29.81
C ALA A 142 19.91 -12.22 -30.67
N ASP A 143 19.19 -12.65 -31.72
CA ASP A 143 18.37 -11.77 -32.55
C ASP A 143 17.37 -11.02 -31.68
N VAL A 144 17.13 -9.75 -32.01
CA VAL A 144 16.14 -8.90 -31.34
C VAL A 144 15.04 -8.51 -32.32
N GLU A 145 13.84 -8.23 -31.81
CA GLU A 145 12.71 -7.82 -32.66
C GLU A 145 12.71 -6.32 -32.94
N THR A 146 13.27 -5.51 -32.02
CA THR A 146 13.29 -4.04 -32.11
C THR A 146 14.58 -3.46 -31.51
N PHE A 147 14.78 -2.13 -31.66
CA PHE A 147 15.95 -1.45 -31.07
C PHE A 147 15.75 -0.97 -29.63
N ILE A 148 14.61 -1.25 -28.98
CA ILE A 148 14.28 -0.78 -27.62
C ILE A 148 15.37 -1.12 -26.61
N SER A 149 16.02 -2.28 -26.75
CA SER A 149 17.12 -2.72 -25.89
C SER A 149 18.35 -1.82 -25.93
N PHE A 150 18.49 -0.99 -26.97
CA PHE A 150 19.67 -0.17 -27.22
C PHE A 150 19.45 1.33 -26.96
N ASN A 151 18.30 1.75 -26.47
CA ASN A 151 18.06 3.14 -26.08
C ASN A 151 18.76 3.52 -24.75
N GLU A 152 18.77 4.81 -24.43
CA GLU A 152 19.40 5.31 -23.18
C GLU A 152 18.89 4.65 -21.90
N ASP A 153 17.63 4.23 -21.87
CA ASP A 153 17.02 3.64 -20.67
C ASP A 153 17.40 2.16 -20.48
N ASN A 154 17.69 1.44 -21.56
CA ASN A 154 17.83 -0.02 -21.55
C ASN A 154 19.23 -0.56 -21.91
N ILE A 155 20.10 0.24 -22.55
CA ILE A 155 21.36 -0.26 -23.11
C ILE A 155 22.32 -0.80 -22.05
N ASP A 156 22.36 -0.20 -20.87
CA ASP A 156 23.19 -0.68 -19.76
C ASP A 156 22.71 -2.05 -19.27
N ARG A 157 21.36 -2.20 -19.13
CA ARG A 157 20.75 -3.47 -18.74
C ARG A 157 21.05 -4.56 -19.75
N TYR A 158 20.91 -4.25 -21.05
CA TYR A 158 21.23 -5.17 -22.11
C TYR A 158 22.70 -5.60 -22.08
N TYR A 159 23.62 -4.63 -21.85
CA TYR A 159 25.04 -4.88 -21.73
C TYR A 159 25.37 -5.86 -20.60
N HIS A 160 24.84 -5.63 -19.40
CA HIS A 160 25.13 -6.49 -18.27
C HIS A 160 24.52 -7.88 -18.41
N ARG A 161 23.27 -7.97 -18.87
CA ARG A 161 22.55 -9.25 -19.00
C ARG A 161 23.04 -10.10 -20.16
N GLU A 162 23.11 -9.52 -21.36
CA GLU A 162 23.37 -10.30 -22.59
C GLU A 162 24.86 -10.32 -22.96
N ILE A 163 25.58 -9.25 -22.61
CA ILE A 163 27.00 -9.15 -23.06
C ILE A 163 27.93 -9.63 -21.94
N LEU A 164 27.80 -9.15 -20.71
CA LEU A 164 28.66 -9.61 -19.61
C LEU A 164 28.21 -10.97 -19.06
N GLN A 165 26.98 -11.41 -19.39
CA GLN A 165 26.36 -12.63 -18.82
C GLN A 165 26.51 -12.66 -17.31
N GLU A 166 26.49 -11.49 -16.69
CA GLU A 166 26.31 -11.36 -15.27
C GLU A 166 24.93 -11.97 -15.02
N GLU A 167 24.89 -13.14 -14.36
CA GLU A 167 23.65 -13.72 -13.91
C GLU A 167 22.87 -12.60 -13.26
N SER A 168 21.56 -12.52 -13.56
CA SER A 168 20.69 -11.62 -12.79
C SER A 168 20.98 -11.91 -11.33
N GLU A 169 21.71 -11.03 -10.65
CA GLU A 169 21.93 -11.18 -9.21
C GLU A 169 20.52 -11.44 -8.67
N GLU A 170 20.34 -12.61 -8.05
CA GLU A 170 19.10 -12.93 -7.35
C GLU A 170 18.75 -11.67 -6.58
N GLU A 171 17.52 -11.17 -6.75
CA GLU A 171 17.08 -9.94 -6.09
C GLU A 171 17.56 -10.00 -4.65
N LYS A 172 18.41 -9.06 -4.21
CA LYS A 172 18.97 -9.10 -2.87
C LYS A 172 17.83 -9.27 -1.90
N THR A 173 17.93 -10.26 -1.03
CA THR A 173 16.93 -10.46 -0.02
C THR A 173 16.83 -9.20 0.87
N THR A 174 15.66 -8.93 1.41
CA THR A 174 15.46 -7.82 2.36
C THR A 174 16.53 -7.82 3.47
N ALA A 175 16.95 -9.00 3.94
CA ALA A 175 17.99 -9.16 4.95
C ALA A 175 19.37 -8.68 4.47
N GLU A 176 19.74 -8.93 3.21
CA GLU A 176 21.01 -8.46 2.63
C GLU A 176 21.02 -6.95 2.47
N ILE A 177 19.91 -6.37 2.01
CA ILE A 177 19.76 -4.92 1.89
C ILE A 177 19.88 -4.23 3.25
N LEU A 178 19.22 -4.76 4.27
CA LEU A 178 19.29 -4.22 5.64
C LEU A 178 20.71 -4.32 6.20
N LYS A 179 21.42 -5.41 5.95
CA LYS A 179 22.83 -5.58 6.35
C LYS A 179 23.76 -4.59 5.65
N ASP A 180 23.55 -4.34 4.35
CA ASP A 180 24.30 -3.33 3.61
C ASP A 180 23.98 -1.92 4.13
N ALA A 181 22.72 -1.64 4.48
CA ALA A 181 22.29 -0.37 5.09
C ALA A 181 22.95 -0.15 6.46
N GLU A 182 23.00 -1.18 7.32
CA GLU A 182 23.68 -1.13 8.60
C GLU A 182 25.17 -0.85 8.43
N THR A 183 25.82 -1.55 7.51
CA THR A 183 27.24 -1.37 7.19
C THR A 183 27.52 0.05 6.73
N LEU A 184 26.73 0.58 5.81
CA LEU A 184 26.89 1.94 5.33
C LEU A 184 26.57 2.97 6.41
N HIS A 185 25.57 2.71 7.25
CA HIS A 185 25.23 3.58 8.37
C HIS A 185 26.46 3.77 9.30
N GLU A 186 27.14 2.68 9.63
CA GLU A 186 28.37 2.75 10.44
C GLU A 186 29.49 3.51 9.75
N MET A 187 29.68 3.30 8.44
CA MET A 187 30.68 4.03 7.65
C MET A 187 30.42 5.53 7.68
N LEU A 188 29.17 5.94 7.45
CA LEU A 188 28.73 7.35 7.45
C LEU A 188 28.84 7.97 8.87
N TRP A 189 28.55 7.20 9.92
CA TRP A 189 28.73 7.61 11.31
C TRP A 189 30.20 7.93 11.64
N LYS A 190 31.13 7.09 11.19
CA LYS A 190 32.57 7.34 11.30
C LYS A 190 32.98 8.65 10.62
N GLY A 191 32.30 9.02 9.53
CA GLY A 191 32.40 10.29 8.84
C GLY A 191 31.93 11.50 9.65
N GLY A 192 31.20 11.28 10.74
CA GLY A 192 30.62 12.33 11.58
C GLY A 192 29.45 13.06 10.95
N LEU A 193 28.76 12.42 10.03
CA LEU A 193 27.56 12.94 9.39
C LEU A 193 26.36 12.85 10.32
N THR A 194 25.53 13.88 10.33
CA THR A 194 24.25 13.90 11.04
C THR A 194 23.22 12.98 10.35
N ASN A 195 22.14 12.66 11.04
CA ASN A 195 21.10 11.78 10.50
C ASN A 195 20.42 12.34 9.24
N GLN A 196 20.33 13.66 9.08
CA GLN A 196 19.82 14.30 7.87
C GLN A 196 20.84 14.35 6.72
N GLU A 197 22.14 14.42 7.05
CA GLU A 197 23.20 14.47 6.04
C GLU A 197 23.48 13.10 5.41
N LYS A 198 23.34 12.00 6.18
CA LYS A 198 23.60 10.65 5.66
C LYS A 198 22.79 10.31 4.40
N PRO A 199 21.45 10.44 4.38
CA PRO A 199 20.66 10.19 3.18
C PRO A 199 21.05 11.11 2.01
N LEU A 200 21.41 12.37 2.27
CA LEU A 200 21.84 13.29 1.22
C LEU A 200 23.18 12.86 0.60
N VAL A 201 24.14 12.43 1.41
CA VAL A 201 25.43 11.93 0.90
C VAL A 201 25.22 10.69 0.03
N VAL A 202 24.39 9.74 0.48
CA VAL A 202 24.04 8.55 -0.30
C VAL A 202 23.38 8.92 -1.63
N SER A 203 22.34 9.75 -1.59
CA SER A 203 21.61 10.22 -2.78
C SER A 203 22.55 10.94 -3.77
N GLY A 204 23.42 11.79 -3.27
CA GLY A 204 24.36 12.55 -4.09
C GLY A 204 25.38 11.64 -4.79
N ILE A 205 25.93 10.65 -4.07
CA ILE A 205 26.87 9.69 -4.66
C ILE A 205 26.18 8.85 -5.73
N LEU A 206 24.94 8.41 -5.51
CA LEU A 206 24.20 7.62 -6.52
C LEU A 206 23.92 8.43 -7.79
N LEU A 207 23.60 9.73 -7.68
CA LEU A 207 23.50 10.62 -8.84
C LEU A 207 24.83 10.77 -9.57
N ALA A 208 25.95 10.89 -8.83
CA ALA A 208 27.27 10.98 -9.43
C ALA A 208 27.66 9.68 -10.16
N LEU A 209 27.37 8.50 -9.57
CA LEU A 209 27.62 7.20 -10.20
C LEU A 209 26.86 7.03 -11.51
N ARG A 210 25.65 7.59 -11.64
CA ARG A 210 24.92 7.59 -12.89
C ARG A 210 25.68 8.32 -14.02
N GLU A 211 26.50 9.31 -13.70
CA GLU A 211 27.32 10.04 -14.67
C GLU A 211 28.51 9.22 -15.19
N GLU A 212 28.83 8.05 -14.63
CA GLU A 212 29.85 7.14 -15.21
C GLU A 212 29.46 6.71 -16.62
N SER A 213 28.16 6.39 -16.84
CA SER A 213 27.65 6.01 -18.17
C SER A 213 27.78 7.11 -19.21
N PHE A 214 27.91 8.37 -18.81
CA PHE A 214 28.08 9.53 -19.70
C PHE A 214 29.50 10.07 -19.74
N LYS A 215 30.49 9.36 -19.13
CA LYS A 215 31.88 9.79 -18.99
C LYS A 215 32.06 11.11 -18.25
N GLY A 216 31.05 11.52 -17.46
CA GLY A 216 31.07 12.72 -16.64
C GLY A 216 31.69 12.53 -15.28
N PHE A 217 31.91 11.28 -14.84
CA PHE A 217 32.44 10.92 -13.53
C PHE A 217 33.15 9.55 -13.60
N SER A 218 34.18 9.37 -12.79
CA SER A 218 34.79 8.06 -12.53
C SER A 218 35.23 7.95 -11.08
N ILE A 219 35.07 6.78 -10.46
CA ILE A 219 35.56 6.52 -9.11
C ILE A 219 37.11 6.66 -9.06
N ASP A 220 37.79 6.34 -10.15
CA ASP A 220 39.25 6.45 -10.24
C ASP A 220 39.73 7.90 -10.15
N ASP A 221 38.88 8.87 -10.45
CA ASP A 221 39.19 10.29 -10.28
C ASP A 221 39.22 10.72 -8.80
N LEU A 222 38.62 9.91 -7.88
CA LEU A 222 38.57 10.19 -6.45
C LEU A 222 39.94 9.86 -5.80
N THR A 223 40.91 10.74 -6.00
CA THR A 223 42.32 10.56 -5.59
C THR A 223 42.67 11.30 -4.27
N GLY A 224 41.71 12.02 -3.69
CA GLY A 224 41.94 12.85 -2.49
C GLY A 224 42.87 14.03 -2.76
N ASP A 225 42.73 14.69 -3.92
CA ASP A 225 43.48 15.87 -4.28
C ASP A 225 43.17 17.09 -3.39
N THR A 226 44.16 17.89 -3.14
CA THR A 226 44.01 19.15 -2.36
C THR A 226 43.50 20.31 -3.20
N VAL A 227 43.66 20.28 -4.53
CA VAL A 227 43.22 21.34 -5.45
C VAL A 227 41.75 21.16 -5.84
N LYS A 228 41.37 19.96 -6.18
CA LYS A 228 39.98 19.60 -6.45
C LYS A 228 39.60 18.38 -5.61
N SER A 229 38.96 18.63 -4.45
CA SER A 229 38.61 17.56 -3.52
C SER A 229 37.69 16.53 -4.15
N ASP A 230 37.65 15.31 -3.62
CA ASP A 230 36.74 14.27 -4.08
C ASP A 230 35.29 14.70 -3.96
N GLY A 231 34.91 15.42 -2.88
CA GLY A 231 33.60 16.00 -2.72
C GLY A 231 33.25 17.05 -3.78
N LYS A 232 34.21 17.83 -4.26
CA LYS A 232 33.98 18.75 -5.38
C LYS A 232 33.75 18.00 -6.69
N LYS A 233 34.46 16.89 -6.93
CA LYS A 233 34.25 16.06 -8.13
C LYS A 233 32.86 15.41 -8.14
N ILE A 234 32.44 14.84 -7.00
CA ILE A 234 31.09 14.30 -6.82
C ILE A 234 30.03 15.38 -6.98
N TYR A 235 30.23 16.56 -6.37
CA TYR A 235 29.29 17.68 -6.47
C TYR A 235 29.13 18.18 -7.92
N ASP A 236 30.21 18.26 -8.69
CA ASP A 236 30.17 18.62 -10.11
C ASP A 236 29.41 17.56 -10.95
N ALA A 237 29.60 16.29 -10.61
CA ALA A 237 28.85 15.20 -11.25
C ALA A 237 27.35 15.26 -10.92
N ILE A 238 26.99 15.60 -9.68
CA ILE A 238 25.59 15.81 -9.30
C ILE A 238 24.98 16.96 -10.10
N GLU A 239 25.68 18.10 -10.23
CA GLU A 239 25.24 19.25 -11.03
C GLU A 239 25.04 18.87 -12.50
N ALA A 240 25.95 18.10 -13.07
CA ALA A 240 25.83 17.59 -14.43
C ALA A 240 24.61 16.69 -14.60
N ASN A 241 24.37 15.77 -13.63
CA ASN A 241 23.22 14.87 -13.65
C ASN A 241 21.89 15.64 -13.54
N LEU A 242 21.76 16.56 -12.59
CA LEU A 242 20.55 17.39 -12.44
C LEU A 242 20.27 18.24 -13.69
N THR A 243 21.33 18.69 -14.37
CA THR A 243 21.22 19.43 -15.63
C THR A 243 20.74 18.54 -16.76
N ARG A 244 21.30 17.34 -16.89
CA ARG A 244 20.90 16.31 -17.86
C ARG A 244 19.47 15.85 -17.63
N ALA A 245 19.07 15.63 -16.37
CA ALA A 245 17.71 15.30 -15.98
C ALA A 245 16.71 16.45 -16.24
N ASN A 246 17.18 17.61 -16.70
CA ASN A 246 16.39 18.77 -17.03
C ASN A 246 15.48 19.24 -15.87
N VAL A 247 15.99 19.18 -14.65
CA VAL A 247 15.26 19.63 -13.44
C VAL A 247 14.90 21.12 -13.58
N SER A 248 13.63 21.42 -13.61
CA SER A 248 13.08 22.75 -13.87
C SER A 248 12.10 23.15 -12.75
N PRO A 249 12.00 24.44 -12.39
CA PRO A 249 12.82 25.58 -12.84
C PRO A 249 14.25 25.55 -12.26
N THR A 250 15.13 26.41 -12.75
CA THR A 250 16.53 26.51 -12.25
C THR A 250 16.61 26.72 -10.75
N THR A 251 15.70 27.49 -10.18
CA THR A 251 15.60 27.71 -8.72
C THR A 251 15.39 26.40 -7.94
N LYS A 252 14.61 25.46 -8.49
CA LYS A 252 14.42 24.12 -7.93
C LYS A 252 15.73 23.33 -7.96
N ARG A 253 16.42 23.31 -9.11
CA ARG A 253 17.71 22.66 -9.27
C ARG A 253 18.75 23.21 -8.31
N ASP A 254 18.85 24.54 -8.21
CA ASP A 254 19.81 25.20 -7.34
C ASP A 254 19.53 24.90 -5.85
N LYS A 255 18.25 24.83 -5.46
CA LYS A 255 17.83 24.44 -4.12
C LYS A 255 18.23 22.99 -3.79
N ILE A 256 17.99 22.06 -4.71
CA ILE A 256 18.41 20.66 -4.56
C ILE A 256 19.94 20.55 -4.48
N LEU A 257 20.65 21.21 -5.37
CA LEU A 257 22.09 21.21 -5.41
C LEU A 257 22.71 21.78 -4.13
N ALA A 258 22.09 22.79 -3.52
CA ALA A 258 22.52 23.36 -2.24
C ALA A 258 22.45 22.34 -1.10
N GLN A 259 21.49 21.41 -1.08
CA GLN A 259 21.42 20.36 -0.06
C GLN A 259 22.62 19.41 -0.13
N PHE A 260 23.21 19.22 -1.29
CA PHE A 260 24.40 18.39 -1.49
C PHE A 260 25.72 19.09 -1.16
N ALA A 261 25.69 20.37 -0.74
CA ALA A 261 26.91 21.11 -0.37
C ALA A 261 27.71 20.42 0.74
N VAL A 262 27.06 19.66 1.62
CA VAL A 262 27.69 18.83 2.64
C VAL A 262 28.75 17.88 2.06
N ILE A 263 28.54 17.34 0.87
CA ILE A 263 29.50 16.44 0.19
C ILE A 263 30.77 17.20 -0.15
N ARG A 264 30.64 18.43 -0.66
CA ARG A 264 31.76 19.31 -1.04
C ARG A 264 32.50 19.89 0.17
N ASP A 265 31.74 20.34 1.18
CA ASP A 265 32.26 21.25 2.21
C ASP A 265 32.67 20.55 3.51
N ASN A 266 32.22 19.31 3.75
CA ASN A 266 32.58 18.56 4.95
C ASN A 266 34.01 18.02 4.83
N ARG A 267 34.92 18.60 5.62
CA ARG A 267 36.37 18.27 5.60
C ARG A 267 36.62 16.80 5.95
N LYS A 268 35.92 16.27 6.97
CA LYS A 268 36.21 14.95 7.51
C LYS A 268 36.02 13.83 6.49
N ILE A 269 35.02 13.94 5.62
CA ILE A 269 34.80 12.96 4.57
C ILE A 269 35.66 13.18 3.32
N ASN A 270 36.22 14.39 3.17
CA ASN A 270 37.10 14.77 2.07
C ASN A 270 38.60 14.59 2.38
N ASP A 271 38.96 14.54 3.67
CA ASP A 271 40.36 14.37 4.07
C ASP A 271 40.84 12.94 3.80
N LYS A 272 42.06 12.83 3.27
CA LYS A 272 42.68 11.54 2.97
C LYS A 272 43.14 10.84 4.24
N ASP A 273 42.71 9.62 4.43
CA ASP A 273 43.21 8.79 5.52
C ASP A 273 44.71 8.47 5.31
N PRO A 274 45.54 8.71 6.33
CA PRO A 274 47.00 8.50 6.21
C PRO A 274 47.39 7.04 5.91
N LYS A 275 46.58 6.07 6.31
CA LYS A 275 46.85 4.64 6.16
C LYS A 275 46.31 4.09 4.84
N SER A 276 45.00 4.26 4.55
CA SER A 276 44.36 3.75 3.35
C SER A 276 44.71 4.55 2.09
N LYS A 277 45.19 5.80 2.26
CA LYS A 277 45.40 6.75 1.16
C LYS A 277 44.12 7.11 0.38
N LYS A 278 42.98 6.71 0.88
CA LYS A 278 41.67 7.02 0.33
C LYS A 278 40.95 8.06 1.18
N THR A 279 39.99 8.75 0.61
CA THR A 279 39.00 9.56 1.33
C THR A 279 37.84 8.71 1.77
N LEU A 280 37.10 9.08 2.81
CA LEU A 280 35.87 8.39 3.18
C LEU A 280 34.84 8.47 2.05
N LEU A 281 34.78 9.57 1.30
CA LEU A 281 33.90 9.68 0.13
C LEU A 281 34.21 8.63 -0.94
N ARG A 282 35.48 8.33 -1.20
CA ARG A 282 35.83 7.24 -2.13
C ARG A 282 35.36 5.89 -1.59
N GLU A 283 35.57 5.60 -0.31
CA GLU A 283 35.14 4.36 0.33
C GLU A 283 33.59 4.22 0.26
N TYR A 284 32.84 5.28 0.53
CA TYR A 284 31.38 5.28 0.38
C TYR A 284 30.95 5.05 -1.05
N THR A 285 31.65 5.66 -2.03
CA THR A 285 31.31 5.55 -3.45
C THR A 285 31.57 4.14 -3.96
N GLU A 286 32.71 3.53 -3.59
CA GLU A 286 33.04 2.14 -3.90
C GLU A 286 31.97 1.19 -3.34
N PHE A 287 31.61 1.37 -2.07
CA PHE A 287 30.59 0.55 -1.40
C PHE A 287 29.20 0.69 -2.09
N LEU A 288 28.74 1.92 -2.31
CA LEU A 288 27.45 2.17 -2.95
C LEU A 288 27.37 1.64 -4.40
N ARG A 289 28.47 1.71 -5.14
CA ARG A 289 28.55 1.15 -6.47
C ARG A 289 28.32 -0.36 -6.48
N GLU A 290 28.99 -1.06 -5.56
CA GLU A 290 28.92 -2.52 -5.48
C GLU A 290 27.63 -3.04 -4.85
N SER A 291 27.13 -2.34 -3.82
CA SER A 291 26.00 -2.84 -3.02
C SER A 291 24.62 -2.40 -3.52
N ILE A 292 24.49 -1.18 -4.06
CA ILE A 292 23.18 -0.59 -4.36
C ILE A 292 23.04 -0.13 -5.78
N HIS A 293 24.03 0.56 -6.34
CA HIS A 293 23.90 1.17 -7.67
C HIS A 293 23.60 0.12 -8.73
N ARG A 294 24.23 -1.03 -8.65
CA ARG A 294 23.91 -2.18 -9.51
C ARG A 294 22.47 -2.65 -9.33
N SER A 295 22.01 -2.85 -8.09
CA SER A 295 20.64 -3.30 -7.83
C SER A 295 19.59 -2.32 -8.36
N ILE A 296 19.80 -1.01 -8.23
CA ILE A 296 18.90 0.00 -8.80
C ILE A 296 18.86 -0.03 -10.31
N LEU A 297 20.01 -0.21 -10.97
CA LEU A 297 20.10 -0.22 -12.44
C LEU A 297 19.46 -1.48 -13.05
N TYR A 298 19.52 -2.61 -12.37
CA TYR A 298 19.14 -3.92 -12.92
C TYR A 298 17.82 -4.47 -12.40
N SER A 299 17.29 -3.96 -11.30
CA SER A 299 16.00 -4.40 -10.77
C SER A 299 14.84 -4.03 -11.71
N GLN A 300 14.12 -5.04 -12.18
CA GLN A 300 12.82 -4.87 -12.86
C GLN A 300 11.69 -4.70 -11.85
N SER A 301 11.96 -4.96 -10.57
CA SER A 301 10.96 -4.88 -9.51
C SER A 301 10.74 -3.43 -9.06
N ALA A 302 9.56 -3.18 -8.51
CA ALA A 302 9.22 -1.93 -7.83
C ALA A 302 10.03 -1.70 -6.54
N ASP A 303 11.14 -2.43 -6.36
CA ASP A 303 11.91 -2.41 -5.13
C ASP A 303 12.42 -1.01 -4.84
N ASP A 304 11.89 -0.45 -3.76
CA ASP A 304 12.41 0.80 -3.22
C ASP A 304 13.63 0.50 -2.32
N TYR A 305 14.71 -0.01 -2.95
CA TYR A 305 15.98 -0.23 -2.24
C TYR A 305 16.44 1.02 -1.49
N LEU A 306 16.23 2.20 -2.08
CA LEU A 306 16.58 3.45 -1.45
C LEU A 306 15.66 3.78 -0.29
N GLY A 307 14.36 3.54 -0.40
CA GLY A 307 13.42 3.71 0.71
C GLY A 307 13.74 2.79 1.88
N MET A 308 14.09 1.53 1.63
CA MET A 308 14.55 0.61 2.67
C MET A 308 15.85 1.09 3.34
N PHE A 309 16.83 1.55 2.56
CA PHE A 309 18.06 2.15 3.06
C PHE A 309 17.81 3.38 3.94
N TYR A 310 16.95 4.29 3.47
CA TYR A 310 16.60 5.48 4.24
C TYR A 310 15.79 5.14 5.48
N GLY A 311 14.93 4.11 5.40
CA GLY A 311 14.18 3.58 6.54
C GLY A 311 15.12 3.14 7.66
N GLU A 312 16.19 2.44 7.31
CA GLU A 312 17.21 1.99 8.26
C GLU A 312 17.95 3.18 8.89
N PHE A 313 18.37 4.17 8.11
CA PHE A 313 19.00 5.38 8.65
C PHE A 313 18.08 6.15 9.59
N MET A 314 16.77 6.18 9.31
CA MET A 314 15.78 6.83 10.16
C MET A 314 15.51 6.04 11.44
N ALA A 315 15.51 4.71 11.39
CA ALA A 315 15.36 3.84 12.56
C ALA A 315 16.48 4.04 13.58
N TYR A 316 17.72 4.25 13.12
CA TYR A 316 18.85 4.57 13.99
C TYR A 316 18.85 6.02 14.53
N SER A 317 17.98 6.89 14.03
CA SER A 317 17.87 8.27 14.52
C SER A 317 17.35 8.38 15.96
N GLY A 318 16.87 7.28 16.55
CA GLY A 318 16.41 7.21 17.93
C GLY A 318 15.20 8.11 18.22
N LYS A 319 15.10 8.57 19.48
CA LYS A 319 13.98 9.40 19.97
C LYS A 319 13.76 10.72 19.21
N ASP A 320 14.76 11.21 18.51
CA ASP A 320 14.66 12.46 17.73
C ASP A 320 13.85 12.28 16.43
N GLY A 321 13.79 11.07 15.86
CA GLY A 321 12.95 10.78 14.68
C GLY A 321 11.45 10.80 15.00
N GLN A 322 11.06 10.48 16.23
CA GLN A 322 9.65 10.54 16.67
C GLN A 322 9.13 11.98 16.79
N ASN A 323 10.01 12.97 16.97
CA ASN A 323 9.60 14.38 17.04
C ASN A 323 9.26 15.00 15.68
N LEU A 324 9.58 14.33 14.57
CA LEU A 324 9.31 14.84 13.21
C LEU A 324 8.06 14.21 12.57
N GLY A 325 7.47 13.17 13.18
CA GLY A 325 6.27 12.48 12.65
C GLY A 325 6.48 11.80 11.30
N ILE A 326 7.73 11.60 10.87
CA ILE A 326 8.05 10.98 9.59
C ILE A 326 8.02 9.46 9.75
N VAL A 327 7.09 8.83 9.03
CA VAL A 327 6.93 7.37 8.98
C VAL A 327 7.03 6.93 7.52
N LEU A 328 8.08 6.19 7.19
CA LEU A 328 8.22 5.65 5.84
C LEU A 328 7.23 4.50 5.63
N THR A 329 6.55 4.52 4.50
CA THR A 329 5.55 3.50 4.16
C THR A 329 6.25 2.25 3.61
N PRO A 330 6.04 1.06 4.21
CA PRO A 330 6.63 -0.17 3.70
C PRO A 330 6.17 -0.48 2.27
N ARG A 331 7.04 -1.13 1.49
CA ARG A 331 6.80 -1.46 0.08
C ARG A 331 5.51 -2.26 -0.12
N HIS A 332 5.28 -3.32 0.65
CA HIS A 332 4.06 -4.14 0.52
C HIS A 332 2.77 -3.32 0.67
N ILE A 333 2.81 -2.20 1.39
CA ILE A 333 1.69 -1.27 1.54
C ILE A 333 1.57 -0.35 0.33
N THR A 334 2.69 0.16 -0.23
CA THR A 334 2.63 1.01 -1.43
C THR A 334 2.14 0.23 -2.65
N GLU A 335 2.52 -1.04 -2.78
CA GLU A 335 1.99 -1.95 -3.80
C GLU A 335 0.51 -2.29 -3.56
N LEU A 336 0.13 -2.55 -2.30
CA LEU A 336 -1.27 -2.81 -1.95
C LEU A 336 -2.18 -1.64 -2.31
N PHE A 337 -1.71 -0.39 -2.15
CA PHE A 337 -2.42 0.81 -2.57
C PHE A 337 -2.72 0.80 -4.07
N CYS A 338 -1.72 0.48 -4.89
CA CYS A 338 -1.89 0.39 -6.34
C CYS A 338 -2.94 -0.65 -6.75
N ASP A 339 -2.92 -1.81 -6.10
CA ASP A 339 -3.84 -2.91 -6.40
C ASP A 339 -5.28 -2.59 -5.95
N LEU A 340 -5.45 -2.03 -4.73
CA LEU A 340 -6.77 -1.70 -4.18
C LEU A 340 -7.45 -0.57 -4.96
N ILE A 341 -6.70 0.46 -5.38
CA ILE A 341 -7.26 1.60 -6.10
C ILE A 341 -7.48 1.29 -7.58
N GLY A 342 -6.85 0.24 -8.11
CA GLY A 342 -6.98 -0.18 -9.51
C GLY A 342 -6.48 0.90 -10.48
N LEU A 343 -5.18 1.19 -10.45
CA LEU A 343 -4.54 2.20 -11.30
C LEU A 343 -4.72 1.92 -12.79
N LYS A 344 -4.84 2.99 -13.58
CA LYS A 344 -4.97 2.95 -15.04
C LYS A 344 -3.87 3.80 -15.68
N THR A 345 -3.53 3.50 -16.94
CA THR A 345 -2.53 4.24 -17.71
C THR A 345 -2.87 5.72 -17.92
N SER A 346 -4.15 6.09 -17.78
CA SER A 346 -4.63 7.47 -17.88
C SER A 346 -4.64 8.24 -16.56
N ASP A 347 -4.33 7.61 -15.43
CA ASP A 347 -4.42 8.24 -14.12
C ASP A 347 -3.29 9.25 -13.90
N ARG A 348 -3.63 10.34 -13.22
CA ARG A 348 -2.68 11.34 -12.70
C ARG A 348 -2.70 11.25 -11.18
N ILE A 349 -1.57 10.98 -10.60
CA ILE A 349 -1.44 10.63 -9.18
C ILE A 349 -0.92 11.82 -8.39
N LEU A 350 -1.53 12.10 -7.23
CA LEU A 350 -1.07 13.07 -6.24
C LEU A 350 -0.70 12.35 -4.95
N ASP A 351 0.55 12.54 -4.51
CA ASP A 351 0.99 12.23 -3.15
C ASP A 351 1.41 13.54 -2.46
N PRO A 352 0.55 14.14 -1.62
CA PRO A 352 0.83 15.46 -1.04
C PRO A 352 1.74 15.41 0.20
N CYS A 353 2.17 14.25 0.62
CA CYS A 353 3.12 14.02 1.72
C CYS A 353 4.16 12.98 1.28
N CYS A 354 4.79 13.22 0.11
CA CYS A 354 5.44 12.14 -0.64
C CYS A 354 6.71 11.56 0.03
N GLY A 355 7.26 12.22 1.04
CA GLY A 355 8.44 11.71 1.74
C GLY A 355 9.59 11.38 0.80
N THR A 356 9.94 10.10 0.67
CA THR A 356 10.96 9.59 -0.26
C THR A 356 10.41 9.29 -1.67
N GLY A 357 9.11 9.46 -1.89
CA GLY A 357 8.44 9.17 -3.17
C GLY A 357 7.94 7.73 -3.33
N GLY A 358 7.84 6.97 -2.25
CA GLY A 358 7.49 5.54 -2.29
C GLY A 358 6.19 5.22 -3.03
N PHE A 359 5.09 5.94 -2.77
CA PHE A 359 3.83 5.76 -3.49
C PHE A 359 3.95 6.10 -4.97
N LEU A 360 4.66 7.19 -5.32
CA LEU A 360 4.84 7.59 -6.71
C LEU A 360 5.65 6.56 -7.49
N ILE A 361 6.67 5.98 -6.88
CA ILE A 361 7.49 4.92 -7.49
C ILE A 361 6.65 3.65 -7.70
N ALA A 362 5.89 3.22 -6.69
CA ALA A 362 5.02 2.05 -6.80
C ALA A 362 3.93 2.26 -7.88
N ALA A 363 3.31 3.44 -7.92
CA ALA A 363 2.32 3.80 -8.92
C ALA A 363 2.92 3.84 -10.33
N MET A 364 4.09 4.46 -10.51
CA MET A 364 4.81 4.48 -11.78
C MET A 364 5.04 3.06 -12.30
N HIS A 365 5.57 2.18 -11.46
CA HIS A 365 5.82 0.81 -11.82
C HIS A 365 4.55 0.05 -12.19
N SER A 366 3.49 0.15 -11.37
CA SER A 366 2.20 -0.48 -11.62
C SER A 366 1.55 -0.05 -12.93
N ILE A 367 1.66 1.24 -13.28
CA ILE A 367 1.09 1.75 -14.53
C ILE A 367 1.94 1.36 -15.74
N LEU A 368 3.28 1.43 -15.62
CA LEU A 368 4.19 1.06 -16.71
C LEU A 368 4.07 -0.40 -17.14
N GLN A 369 3.74 -1.30 -16.22
CA GLN A 369 3.47 -2.71 -16.54
C GLN A 369 2.20 -2.94 -17.39
N GLN A 370 1.34 -1.94 -17.52
CA GLN A 370 0.08 -2.05 -18.26
C GLN A 370 0.21 -1.63 -19.73
N THR A 371 1.37 -1.15 -20.18
CA THR A 371 1.55 -0.65 -21.54
C THR A 371 2.98 -0.87 -22.05
N ASP A 372 3.08 -1.28 -23.31
CA ASP A 372 4.33 -1.37 -24.07
C ASP A 372 4.55 -0.12 -24.96
N ASP A 373 3.61 0.84 -24.96
CA ASP A 373 3.71 2.09 -25.70
C ASP A 373 4.73 3.03 -25.04
N LEU A 374 5.86 3.25 -25.72
CA LEU A 374 6.97 4.05 -25.21
C LEU A 374 6.65 5.53 -25.06
N ASP A 375 5.78 6.10 -25.89
CA ASP A 375 5.38 7.50 -25.77
C ASP A 375 4.48 7.67 -24.56
N LEU A 376 3.57 6.72 -24.34
CA LEU A 376 2.73 6.68 -23.14
C LEU A 376 3.58 6.47 -21.87
N GLN A 377 4.54 5.55 -21.89
CA GLN A 377 5.47 5.34 -20.79
C GLN A 377 6.27 6.61 -20.44
N ARG A 378 6.67 7.40 -21.43
CA ARG A 378 7.32 8.69 -21.22
C ARG A 378 6.37 9.72 -20.59
N SER A 379 5.14 9.81 -21.09
CA SER A 379 4.12 10.70 -20.53
C SER A 379 3.84 10.35 -19.08
N ILE A 380 3.68 9.05 -18.75
CA ILE A 380 3.49 8.57 -17.37
C ILE A 380 4.62 9.09 -16.47
N ARG A 381 5.88 8.84 -16.83
CA ARG A 381 7.04 9.27 -16.04
C ARG A 381 7.14 10.79 -15.88
N LYS A 382 6.79 11.56 -16.93
CA LYS A 382 7.02 13.02 -16.96
C LYS A 382 5.86 13.86 -16.46
N GLU A 383 4.61 13.36 -16.55
CA GLU A 383 3.42 14.23 -16.45
C GLU A 383 2.37 13.72 -15.48
N GLN A 384 2.39 12.42 -15.11
CA GLN A 384 1.29 11.81 -14.38
C GLN A 384 1.55 11.66 -12.89
N LEU A 385 2.78 11.86 -12.43
CA LEU A 385 3.18 11.65 -11.04
C LEU A 385 3.47 12.98 -10.35
N MET A 386 2.62 13.39 -9.41
CA MET A 386 2.71 14.65 -8.67
C MET A 386 3.03 14.37 -7.21
N GLY A 387 4.06 15.00 -6.67
CA GLY A 387 4.39 14.91 -5.26
C GLY A 387 4.56 16.27 -4.60
N ILE A 388 4.17 16.37 -3.34
CA ILE A 388 4.41 17.56 -2.51
C ILE A 388 5.17 17.10 -1.26
N GLU A 389 6.23 17.81 -0.91
CA GLU A 389 7.01 17.56 0.30
C GLU A 389 7.43 18.88 0.94
N LEU A 390 7.16 19.02 2.24
CA LEU A 390 7.45 20.23 3.00
C LEU A 390 8.94 20.39 3.28
N GLN A 391 9.61 19.29 3.64
CA GLN A 391 10.98 19.32 4.14
C GLN A 391 11.99 19.27 3.00
N ASP A 392 12.89 20.25 2.95
CA ASP A 392 13.87 20.43 1.86
C ASP A 392 14.75 19.20 1.63
N TYR A 393 15.23 18.55 2.69
CA TYR A 393 16.07 17.37 2.55
C TYR A 393 15.29 16.14 2.03
N MET A 394 14.05 15.92 2.51
CA MET A 394 13.18 14.84 2.00
C MET A 394 12.77 15.08 0.56
N PHE A 395 12.43 16.31 0.21
CA PHE A 395 12.17 16.72 -1.17
C PHE A 395 13.36 16.43 -2.09
N THR A 396 14.59 16.68 -1.61
CA THR A 396 15.82 16.38 -2.36
C THR A 396 15.98 14.88 -2.56
N ILE A 397 15.74 14.07 -1.52
CA ILE A 397 15.78 12.62 -1.60
C ILE A 397 14.72 12.09 -2.57
N ALA A 398 13.47 12.54 -2.44
CA ALA A 398 12.39 12.14 -3.35
C ALA A 398 12.73 12.46 -4.81
N THR A 399 13.23 13.67 -5.08
CA THR A 399 13.64 14.09 -6.42
C THR A 399 14.75 13.19 -6.96
N THR A 400 15.73 12.85 -6.14
CA THR A 400 16.82 11.93 -6.51
C THR A 400 16.30 10.54 -6.84
N ASN A 401 15.39 10.01 -6.00
CA ASN A 401 14.78 8.71 -6.23
C ASN A 401 14.04 8.64 -7.57
N MET A 402 13.25 9.68 -7.87
CA MET A 402 12.51 9.76 -9.13
C MET A 402 13.47 9.86 -10.33
N ILE A 403 14.53 10.69 -10.25
CA ILE A 403 15.55 10.81 -11.30
C ILE A 403 16.25 9.46 -11.54
N LEU A 404 16.65 8.75 -10.49
CA LEU A 404 17.33 7.45 -10.60
C LEU A 404 16.44 6.40 -11.28
N ARG A 405 15.11 6.55 -11.21
CA ARG A 405 14.12 5.67 -11.84
C ARG A 405 13.66 6.13 -13.23
N GLY A 406 14.32 7.12 -13.82
CA GLY A 406 14.06 7.58 -15.18
C GLY A 406 12.99 8.69 -15.29
N ASP A 407 12.50 9.24 -14.17
CA ASP A 407 11.67 10.45 -14.21
C ASP A 407 12.54 11.69 -14.39
N GLY A 408 12.71 12.12 -15.64
CA GLY A 408 13.57 13.25 -16.00
C GLY A 408 13.00 14.63 -15.66
N LYS A 409 11.72 14.77 -15.31
CA LYS A 409 11.07 16.07 -15.05
C LYS A 409 10.25 16.08 -13.79
N SER A 410 10.68 15.37 -12.77
CA SER A 410 9.92 15.20 -11.52
C SER A 410 8.95 16.36 -11.21
N ASN A 411 7.63 16.08 -11.24
CA ASN A 411 6.59 17.01 -10.81
C ASN A 411 6.48 17.04 -9.28
N LEU A 412 7.63 17.00 -8.62
CA LEU A 412 7.70 17.18 -7.19
C LEU A 412 7.77 18.67 -6.85
N HIS A 413 7.02 19.05 -5.85
CA HIS A 413 6.90 20.43 -5.36
C HIS A 413 7.30 20.50 -3.90
N ASN A 414 7.97 21.59 -3.53
CA ASN A 414 8.42 21.80 -2.16
C ASN A 414 7.69 22.99 -1.56
N PHE A 415 6.57 22.71 -0.91
CA PHE A 415 5.78 23.68 -0.15
C PHE A 415 4.88 22.96 0.87
N ASP A 416 4.24 23.74 1.75
CA ASP A 416 3.27 23.22 2.70
C ASP A 416 1.94 22.94 2.00
N PHE A 417 1.56 21.65 1.95
CA PHE A 417 0.31 21.19 1.32
C PHE A 417 -0.93 21.86 1.93
N LEU A 418 -0.99 22.01 3.26
CA LEU A 418 -2.13 22.61 3.95
C LEU A 418 -2.18 24.14 3.78
N ALA A 419 -1.08 24.79 3.43
CA ALA A 419 -1.05 26.23 3.18
C ALA A 419 -1.61 26.61 1.80
N GLU A 420 -1.65 25.69 0.85
CA GLU A 420 -2.25 25.92 -0.47
C GLU A 420 -3.74 25.58 -0.46
N SER A 421 -4.55 26.35 -1.19
CA SER A 421 -5.98 26.05 -1.27
C SER A 421 -6.23 24.79 -2.13
N ALA A 422 -7.10 23.91 -1.65
CA ALA A 422 -7.48 22.69 -2.35
C ALA A 422 -8.00 22.96 -3.77
N SER A 423 -8.82 24.00 -3.94
CA SER A 423 -9.35 24.38 -5.26
C SER A 423 -8.28 24.86 -6.24
N LYS A 424 -7.17 25.44 -5.75
CA LYS A 424 -6.01 25.80 -6.60
C LYS A 424 -5.29 24.52 -7.04
N LEU A 425 -4.99 23.63 -6.10
CA LEU A 425 -4.33 22.35 -6.41
C LEU A 425 -5.13 21.51 -7.41
N GLN A 426 -6.45 21.41 -7.20
CA GLN A 426 -7.36 20.73 -8.13
C GLN A 426 -7.26 21.29 -9.56
N LYS A 427 -7.28 22.64 -9.70
CA LYS A 427 -7.23 23.32 -11.01
C LYS A 427 -5.87 23.26 -11.69
N GLU A 428 -4.78 23.20 -10.93
CA GLU A 428 -3.42 23.20 -11.49
C GLU A 428 -2.91 21.79 -11.77
N MET A 429 -3.24 20.81 -10.90
CA MET A 429 -2.69 19.47 -11.00
C MET A 429 -3.59 18.47 -11.74
N HIS A 430 -4.91 18.65 -11.72
CA HIS A 430 -5.88 17.75 -12.39
C HIS A 430 -5.66 16.25 -12.06
N CYS A 431 -5.39 15.93 -10.78
CA CYS A 431 -5.11 14.58 -10.38
C CYS A 431 -6.40 13.76 -10.23
N THR A 432 -6.37 12.52 -10.74
CA THR A 432 -7.51 11.57 -10.73
C THR A 432 -7.37 10.50 -9.66
N VAL A 433 -6.18 10.39 -9.06
CA VAL A 433 -5.90 9.49 -7.94
C VAL A 433 -5.09 10.21 -6.88
N GLY A 434 -5.53 10.11 -5.62
CA GLY A 434 -4.78 10.56 -4.44
C GLY A 434 -4.25 9.37 -3.65
N MET A 435 -2.97 9.40 -3.29
CA MET A 435 -2.34 8.43 -2.41
C MET A 435 -1.62 9.20 -1.31
N MET A 436 -1.81 8.84 -0.03
CA MET A 436 -1.20 9.61 1.05
C MET A 436 -0.93 8.78 2.30
N ASN A 437 0.23 9.01 2.89
CA ASN A 437 0.53 8.73 4.29
C ASN A 437 0.88 10.07 4.97
N PRO A 438 -0.07 10.74 5.65
CA PRO A 438 0.19 12.05 6.25
C PRO A 438 1.11 11.92 7.47
N PRO A 439 1.74 13.01 7.92
CA PRO A 439 2.52 13.00 9.15
C PRO A 439 1.61 12.73 10.36
N TYR A 440 2.02 11.81 11.26
CA TYR A 440 1.22 11.41 12.41
C TYR A 440 1.43 12.30 13.62
N SER A 441 0.38 12.43 14.44
CA SER A 441 0.41 13.13 15.75
C SER A 441 0.82 14.60 15.70
N GLN A 442 0.58 15.29 14.57
CA GLN A 442 0.82 16.72 14.44
C GLN A 442 -0.38 17.56 14.91
N GLY A 443 -1.60 16.98 14.83
CA GLY A 443 -2.83 17.65 15.19
C GLY A 443 -3.03 17.79 16.69
N SER A 444 -3.63 18.93 17.11
CA SER A 444 -4.00 19.22 18.48
C SER A 444 -5.31 20.00 18.53
N LYS A 445 -5.83 20.31 19.76
CA LYS A 445 -7.02 21.19 19.89
C LYS A 445 -6.72 22.62 19.40
N ASP A 446 -5.48 23.05 19.52
CA ASP A 446 -5.04 24.39 19.13
C ASP A 446 -4.64 24.44 17.64
N ASP A 447 -4.39 23.29 17.03
CA ASP A 447 -3.99 23.13 15.62
C ASP A 447 -4.77 21.97 14.96
N PRO A 448 -6.09 22.12 14.79
CA PRO A 448 -6.94 21.03 14.33
C PRO A 448 -6.76 20.67 12.85
N ASP A 449 -6.25 21.58 12.04
CA ASP A 449 -6.02 21.37 10.62
C ASP A 449 -4.90 20.35 10.36
N LYS A 450 -4.12 20.02 11.39
CA LYS A 450 -3.05 19.01 11.34
C LYS A 450 -3.46 17.63 11.84
N TYR A 451 -4.74 17.38 12.10
CA TYR A 451 -5.21 16.00 12.30
C TYR A 451 -5.10 15.23 10.97
N GLU A 452 -4.76 13.96 11.04
CA GLU A 452 -4.60 13.10 9.85
C GLU A 452 -5.89 13.05 9.02
N ILE A 453 -7.06 13.13 9.67
CA ILE A 453 -8.35 13.20 8.98
C ILE A 453 -8.57 14.55 8.28
N ALA A 454 -7.96 15.65 8.76
CA ALA A 454 -7.99 16.94 8.08
C ALA A 454 -7.10 16.96 6.84
N PHE A 455 -5.91 16.34 6.91
CA PHE A 455 -5.11 16.07 5.70
C PHE A 455 -5.90 15.27 4.67
N THR A 456 -6.68 14.28 5.13
CA THR A 456 -7.54 13.47 4.25
C THR A 456 -8.60 14.33 3.57
N GLU A 457 -9.34 15.15 4.31
CA GLU A 457 -10.34 16.08 3.75
C GLU A 457 -9.70 17.01 2.70
N HIS A 458 -8.56 17.62 3.03
CA HIS A 458 -7.83 18.50 2.13
C HIS A 458 -7.34 17.80 0.85
N LEU A 459 -6.88 16.54 0.95
CA LEU A 459 -6.54 15.73 -0.22
C LEU A 459 -7.76 15.50 -1.11
N LEU A 460 -8.88 15.07 -0.53
CA LEU A 460 -10.11 14.80 -1.28
C LEU A 460 -10.57 16.05 -2.05
N ASP A 461 -10.58 17.21 -1.38
CA ASP A 461 -10.94 18.49 -2.00
C ASP A 461 -9.94 18.97 -3.08
N SER A 462 -8.69 18.46 -3.06
CA SER A 462 -7.64 18.81 -4.03
C SER A 462 -7.65 17.97 -5.30
N LEU A 463 -8.46 16.92 -5.36
CA LEU A 463 -8.55 16.02 -6.50
C LEU A 463 -9.68 16.43 -7.47
N SER A 464 -9.60 15.93 -8.70
CA SER A 464 -10.67 16.09 -9.70
C SER A 464 -11.97 15.43 -9.26
N GLU A 465 -13.11 15.85 -9.81
CA GLU A 465 -14.39 15.14 -9.62
C GLU A 465 -14.27 13.68 -10.12
N ASP A 466 -14.96 12.76 -9.48
CA ASP A 466 -14.90 11.32 -9.73
C ASP A 466 -13.50 10.67 -9.54
N ALA A 467 -12.55 11.41 -8.96
CA ALA A 467 -11.26 10.87 -8.60
C ALA A 467 -11.38 9.82 -7.49
N ARG A 468 -10.36 8.98 -7.37
CA ARG A 468 -10.26 7.96 -6.32
C ARG A 468 -9.15 8.36 -5.35
N ALA A 469 -9.37 8.16 -4.06
CA ALA A 469 -8.35 8.44 -3.07
C ALA A 469 -8.18 7.26 -2.12
N ILE A 470 -6.94 7.02 -1.74
CA ILE A 470 -6.55 5.99 -0.79
C ILE A 470 -5.54 6.57 0.19
N VAL A 471 -5.82 6.46 1.47
CA VAL A 471 -4.98 7.02 2.52
C VAL A 471 -4.69 5.98 3.60
N ILE A 472 -3.48 6.02 4.18
CA ILE A 472 -3.16 5.24 5.36
C ILE A 472 -3.02 6.18 6.55
N ILE A 473 -3.85 5.97 7.56
CA ILE A 473 -3.93 6.84 8.74
C ILE A 473 -4.10 5.99 10.02
N PRO A 474 -3.82 6.54 11.20
CA PRO A 474 -4.12 5.85 12.45
C PRO A 474 -5.61 5.53 12.59
N GLN A 475 -5.95 4.36 13.14
CA GLN A 475 -7.35 3.98 13.43
C GLN A 475 -8.06 5.02 14.30
N SER A 476 -7.32 5.75 15.16
CA SER A 476 -7.88 6.84 15.97
C SER A 476 -8.52 7.94 15.14
N SER A 477 -7.98 8.24 13.96
CA SER A 477 -8.47 9.30 13.07
C SER A 477 -9.85 8.98 12.49
N VAL A 478 -10.14 7.71 12.22
CA VAL A 478 -11.45 7.27 11.70
C VAL A 478 -12.48 6.98 12.81
N THR A 479 -12.05 6.84 14.07
CA THR A 479 -13.00 6.71 15.20
C THR A 479 -13.69 8.04 15.53
N GLY A 480 -13.04 9.18 15.34
CA GLY A 480 -13.60 10.49 15.66
C GLY A 480 -13.72 10.72 17.17
N LYS A 481 -12.58 10.77 17.87
CA LYS A 481 -12.55 10.98 19.34
C LYS A 481 -12.97 12.40 19.75
N THR A 482 -12.61 13.39 18.97
CA THR A 482 -12.89 14.80 19.25
C THR A 482 -14.10 15.29 18.45
N THR A 483 -14.71 16.39 18.91
CA THR A 483 -15.81 17.05 18.16
C THR A 483 -15.33 17.52 16.79
N THR A 484 -14.09 17.97 16.68
CA THR A 484 -13.48 18.42 15.43
C THR A 484 -13.36 17.28 14.42
N GLU A 485 -12.77 16.14 14.82
CA GLU A 485 -12.65 14.96 13.95
C GLU A 485 -14.03 14.47 13.47
N LYS A 486 -15.03 14.46 14.34
CA LYS A 486 -16.42 14.13 13.96
C LYS A 486 -17.00 15.10 12.95
N THR A 487 -16.70 16.40 13.10
CA THR A 487 -17.14 17.42 12.14
C THR A 487 -16.49 17.21 10.78
N ILE A 488 -15.18 16.94 10.74
CA ILE A 488 -14.44 16.66 9.50
C ILE A 488 -15.01 15.40 8.83
N LYS A 489 -15.20 14.30 9.56
CA LYS A 489 -15.82 13.07 9.02
C LYS A 489 -17.19 13.34 8.38
N ARG A 490 -18.01 14.14 9.06
CA ARG A 490 -19.32 14.55 8.54
C ARG A 490 -19.21 15.39 7.27
N ASN A 491 -18.24 16.28 7.20
CA ASN A 491 -17.96 17.07 6.00
C ASN A 491 -17.48 16.21 4.83
N ILE A 492 -16.56 15.28 5.10
CA ILE A 492 -16.12 14.31 4.10
C ILE A 492 -17.33 13.59 3.48
N LEU A 493 -18.24 13.05 4.28
CA LEU A 493 -19.43 12.34 3.76
C LEU A 493 -20.43 13.24 3.04
N LYS A 494 -20.40 14.56 3.28
CA LYS A 494 -21.23 15.51 2.51
C LYS A 494 -20.77 15.73 1.09
N HIS A 495 -19.47 15.59 0.84
CA HIS A 495 -18.86 15.94 -0.43
C HIS A 495 -18.24 14.74 -1.16
N HIS A 496 -17.91 13.67 -0.44
CA HIS A 496 -17.21 12.50 -0.94
C HIS A 496 -17.84 11.21 -0.44
N THR A 497 -17.61 10.12 -1.15
CA THR A 497 -18.10 8.79 -0.77
C THR A 497 -16.99 7.96 -0.14
N LEU A 498 -17.22 7.42 1.05
CA LEU A 498 -16.37 6.37 1.63
C LEU A 498 -16.72 5.02 0.96
N GLU A 499 -15.74 4.37 0.36
CA GLU A 499 -15.89 3.03 -0.23
C GLU A 499 -15.65 1.93 0.81
N GLY A 500 -14.68 2.12 1.69
CA GLY A 500 -14.40 1.19 2.77
C GLY A 500 -13.16 1.55 3.57
N VAL A 501 -12.95 0.76 4.63
CA VAL A 501 -11.78 0.87 5.50
C VAL A 501 -11.21 -0.51 5.79
N ILE A 502 -9.88 -0.63 5.67
CA ILE A 502 -9.13 -1.87 5.89
C ILE A 502 -8.23 -1.67 7.11
N THR A 503 -8.47 -2.41 8.17
CA THR A 503 -7.60 -2.43 9.36
C THR A 503 -6.35 -3.23 9.06
N LEU A 504 -5.17 -2.67 9.32
CA LEU A 504 -3.89 -3.29 9.00
C LEU A 504 -3.22 -3.90 10.24
N ASN A 505 -2.19 -4.69 9.99
CA ASN A 505 -1.29 -5.24 11.00
C ASN A 505 -0.72 -4.11 11.88
N ASN A 506 -0.79 -4.29 13.18
CA ASN A 506 -0.30 -3.30 14.16
C ASN A 506 1.21 -3.06 14.08
N ASN A 507 1.95 -3.97 13.45
CA ASN A 507 3.39 -3.85 13.21
C ASN A 507 3.72 -3.30 11.81
N THR A 508 2.75 -2.91 10.99
CA THR A 508 2.99 -2.32 9.66
C THR A 508 4.03 -1.21 9.72
N PHE A 509 3.96 -0.37 10.75
CA PHE A 509 4.99 0.64 11.05
C PHE A 509 5.79 0.20 12.28
N TYR A 510 6.64 -0.78 12.10
CA TYR A 510 7.44 -1.36 13.18
C TYR A 510 8.24 -0.27 13.92
N GLY A 511 8.15 -0.28 15.25
CA GLY A 511 8.82 0.71 16.11
C GLY A 511 8.09 2.04 16.33
N VAL A 512 7.01 2.33 15.60
CA VAL A 512 6.25 3.60 15.74
C VAL A 512 5.09 3.48 16.74
N GLY A 513 4.57 2.28 16.96
CA GLY A 513 3.49 2.02 17.94
C GLY A 513 2.12 2.57 17.52
N THR A 514 1.88 2.73 16.23
CA THR A 514 0.61 3.20 15.65
C THR A 514 -0.16 2.03 15.05
N ASN A 515 -1.46 1.95 15.30
CA ASN A 515 -2.36 0.99 14.67
C ASN A 515 -2.95 1.63 13.40
N PRO A 516 -2.46 1.28 12.20
CA PRO A 516 -2.89 1.92 10.96
C PRO A 516 -4.15 1.29 10.38
N CYS A 517 -4.85 2.06 9.55
CA CYS A 517 -5.87 1.56 8.63
C CYS A 517 -5.77 2.29 7.29
N ILE A 518 -6.24 1.63 6.25
CA ILE A 518 -6.40 2.22 4.91
C ILE A 518 -7.86 2.65 4.78
N ALA A 519 -8.09 3.89 4.33
CA ALA A 519 -9.42 4.36 3.95
C ALA A 519 -9.44 4.73 2.46
N ILE A 520 -10.52 4.34 1.78
CA ILE A 520 -10.67 4.48 0.32
C ILE A 520 -11.92 5.29 0.02
N PHE A 521 -11.79 6.26 -0.87
CA PHE A 521 -12.84 7.24 -1.19
C PHE A 521 -13.04 7.41 -2.69
N THR A 522 -14.28 7.74 -3.07
CA THR A 522 -14.63 8.38 -4.35
C THR A 522 -14.87 9.86 -4.10
N VAL A 523 -14.21 10.70 -4.88
CA VAL A 523 -14.15 12.15 -4.69
C VAL A 523 -15.28 12.86 -5.41
N GLY A 524 -15.81 13.95 -4.83
CA GLY A 524 -16.81 14.82 -5.46
C GLY A 524 -18.24 14.27 -5.47
N VAL A 525 -18.47 13.10 -4.94
CA VAL A 525 -19.78 12.44 -4.87
C VAL A 525 -20.23 12.35 -3.41
N PRO A 526 -21.29 13.06 -2.99
CA PRO A 526 -21.84 12.93 -1.63
C PRO A 526 -22.18 11.48 -1.30
N HIS A 527 -21.85 11.05 -0.07
CA HIS A 527 -22.09 9.67 0.35
C HIS A 527 -23.57 9.30 0.37
N PRO A 528 -24.04 8.35 -0.48
CA PRO A 528 -25.44 7.94 -0.50
C PRO A 528 -25.80 7.16 0.78
N LYS A 529 -26.98 7.40 1.34
CA LYS A 529 -27.44 6.74 2.58
C LYS A 529 -27.48 5.21 2.48
N GLU A 530 -27.84 4.70 1.30
CA GLU A 530 -27.97 3.26 1.04
C GLU A 530 -26.65 2.62 0.59
N LYS A 531 -25.59 3.41 0.46
CA LYS A 531 -24.28 2.90 0.06
C LYS A 531 -23.71 2.02 1.16
N LYS A 532 -23.44 0.78 0.83
CA LYS A 532 -22.69 -0.14 1.69
C LYS A 532 -21.20 0.08 1.50
N CYS A 533 -20.49 0.22 2.60
CA CYS A 533 -19.03 0.30 2.66
C CYS A 533 -18.46 -1.03 3.12
N LYS A 534 -17.26 -1.38 2.66
CA LYS A 534 -16.55 -2.58 3.10
C LYS A 534 -15.63 -2.25 4.26
N PHE A 535 -15.80 -2.96 5.37
CA PHE A 535 -14.94 -2.88 6.55
C PHE A 535 -14.20 -4.20 6.69
N ILE A 536 -12.88 -4.17 6.49
CA ILE A 536 -12.06 -5.39 6.41
C ILE A 536 -11.05 -5.42 7.55
N ASN A 537 -10.91 -6.58 8.17
CA ASN A 537 -9.84 -6.88 9.12
C ASN A 537 -8.70 -7.59 8.39
N PHE A 538 -7.62 -6.87 8.11
CA PHE A 538 -6.42 -7.37 7.49
C PHE A 538 -5.21 -7.29 8.44
N GLU A 539 -5.43 -7.51 9.74
CA GLU A 539 -4.35 -7.56 10.75
C GLU A 539 -3.42 -8.76 10.53
N ASP A 540 -3.94 -9.86 9.99
CA ASP A 540 -3.17 -11.02 9.56
C ASP A 540 -2.87 -10.90 8.05
N ASP A 541 -1.85 -10.13 7.74
CA ASP A 541 -1.38 -9.83 6.39
C ASP A 541 -0.26 -10.76 5.90
N GLY A 542 0.15 -11.73 6.73
CA GLY A 542 1.25 -12.65 6.44
C GLY A 542 2.64 -12.10 6.79
N PHE A 543 2.72 -10.90 7.38
CA PHE A 543 3.98 -10.35 7.88
C PHE A 543 4.10 -10.50 9.39
N ILE A 544 5.27 -10.90 9.84
CA ILE A 544 5.61 -11.08 11.25
C ILE A 544 6.87 -10.31 11.62
N VAL A 545 6.99 -9.95 12.88
CA VAL A 545 8.20 -9.29 13.40
C VAL A 545 9.28 -10.34 13.67
N ALA A 546 10.37 -10.30 12.91
CA ALA A 546 11.58 -11.07 13.17
C ALA A 546 12.57 -10.25 13.98
N LYS A 547 13.16 -10.85 15.02
CA LYS A 547 14.12 -10.18 15.90
C LYS A 547 15.33 -9.70 15.09
N HIS A 548 15.68 -8.42 15.22
CA HIS A 548 16.77 -7.72 14.50
C HIS A 548 16.63 -7.57 12.99
N VAL A 549 15.49 -7.96 12.41
CA VAL A 549 15.24 -7.86 10.95
C VAL A 549 14.05 -6.94 10.65
N GLY A 550 13.11 -6.80 11.60
CA GLY A 550 11.87 -6.06 11.38
C GLY A 550 10.75 -6.95 10.83
N LEU A 551 9.91 -6.41 9.96
CA LEU A 551 8.81 -7.13 9.32
C LEU A 551 9.31 -8.04 8.20
N VAL A 552 8.98 -9.33 8.26
CA VAL A 552 9.30 -10.33 7.24
C VAL A 552 8.04 -11.10 6.83
N ASP A 553 7.97 -11.48 5.57
CA ASP A 553 6.94 -12.39 5.06
C ASP A 553 7.14 -13.78 5.68
N ASN A 554 6.08 -14.33 6.26
CA ASN A 554 6.07 -15.69 6.81
C ASN A 554 5.77 -16.77 5.75
N GLY A 555 5.71 -16.39 4.47
CA GLY A 555 5.41 -17.24 3.33
C GLY A 555 3.92 -17.26 2.94
N THR A 556 3.05 -16.50 3.61
CA THR A 556 1.61 -16.43 3.32
C THR A 556 1.14 -15.07 2.82
N ALA A 557 2.00 -14.04 2.80
CA ALA A 557 1.62 -12.67 2.48
C ALA A 557 0.96 -12.55 1.09
N LYS A 558 1.47 -13.28 0.10
CA LYS A 558 0.89 -13.29 -1.25
C LYS A 558 -0.54 -13.80 -1.28
N ASP A 559 -0.81 -14.92 -0.60
CA ASP A 559 -2.13 -15.54 -0.56
C ASP A 559 -3.12 -14.67 0.25
N ARG A 560 -2.65 -14.08 1.37
CA ARG A 560 -3.44 -13.14 2.17
C ARG A 560 -3.81 -11.89 1.38
N LYS A 561 -2.85 -11.30 0.67
CA LYS A 561 -3.09 -10.16 -0.23
C LYS A 561 -4.09 -10.51 -1.32
N GLN A 562 -3.95 -11.68 -1.98
CA GLN A 562 -4.87 -12.11 -3.03
C GLN A 562 -6.29 -12.31 -2.48
N HIS A 563 -6.44 -12.91 -1.31
CA HIS A 563 -7.73 -13.05 -0.64
C HIS A 563 -8.39 -11.68 -0.35
N LEU A 564 -7.61 -10.73 0.20
CA LEU A 564 -8.07 -9.35 0.41
C LEU A 564 -8.59 -8.71 -0.89
N LEU A 565 -7.82 -8.83 -1.98
CA LEU A 565 -8.20 -8.25 -3.28
C LEU A 565 -9.44 -8.91 -3.87
N ASP A 566 -9.62 -10.20 -3.71
CA ASP A 566 -10.80 -10.92 -4.21
C ASP A 566 -12.06 -10.54 -3.41
N VAL A 567 -11.96 -10.34 -2.10
CA VAL A 567 -13.06 -9.81 -1.26
C VAL A 567 -13.34 -8.34 -1.61
N TRP A 568 -12.30 -7.51 -1.74
CA TRP A 568 -12.44 -6.09 -2.09
C TRP A 568 -13.16 -5.91 -3.42
N ASN A 569 -12.78 -6.69 -4.42
CA ASN A 569 -13.36 -6.65 -5.76
C ASN A 569 -14.70 -7.39 -5.87
N GLY A 570 -15.23 -7.99 -4.79
CA GLY A 570 -16.51 -8.70 -4.77
C GLY A 570 -16.51 -10.02 -5.55
N LYS A 571 -15.34 -10.64 -5.77
CA LYS A 571 -15.25 -11.95 -6.42
C LYS A 571 -15.62 -13.10 -5.50
N ILE A 572 -15.40 -12.92 -4.20
CA ILE A 572 -15.73 -13.88 -3.15
C ILE A 572 -16.41 -13.16 -1.98
N GLU A 573 -17.33 -13.85 -1.33
CA GLU A 573 -17.90 -13.44 -0.05
C GLU A 573 -16.98 -13.91 1.07
N ALA A 574 -16.89 -13.13 2.14
CA ALA A 574 -16.09 -13.46 3.31
C ALA A 574 -16.95 -13.46 4.57
N GLU A 575 -16.52 -14.24 5.58
CA GLU A 575 -17.11 -14.23 6.91
C GLU A 575 -17.04 -12.82 7.54
N SER A 576 -17.99 -12.48 8.39
CA SER A 576 -18.04 -11.18 9.09
C SER A 576 -16.76 -10.89 9.90
N LYS A 577 -16.06 -11.93 10.35
CA LYS A 577 -14.77 -11.83 11.01
C LYS A 577 -13.69 -11.18 10.14
N PHE A 578 -13.77 -11.35 8.82
CA PHE A 578 -12.84 -10.75 7.85
C PHE A 578 -13.41 -9.49 7.22
N CYS A 579 -14.67 -9.50 6.75
CA CYS A 579 -15.28 -8.38 6.05
C CYS A 579 -16.74 -8.19 6.48
N VAL A 580 -17.11 -6.96 6.81
CA VAL A 580 -18.52 -6.56 6.96
C VAL A 580 -18.84 -5.50 5.92
N GLU A 581 -19.89 -5.73 5.15
CA GLU A 581 -20.40 -4.78 4.16
C GLU A 581 -21.73 -4.19 4.65
N THR A 582 -21.74 -2.90 4.98
CA THR A 582 -22.87 -2.23 5.62
C THR A 582 -22.90 -0.74 5.35
N THR A 583 -24.07 -0.11 5.57
CA THR A 583 -24.25 1.35 5.53
C THR A 583 -23.59 1.99 6.75
N ILE A 584 -23.26 3.27 6.62
CA ILE A 584 -22.63 4.06 7.70
C ILE A 584 -23.48 5.25 8.08
N GLU A 585 -23.36 5.64 9.37
CA GLU A 585 -23.80 6.93 9.86
C GLU A 585 -22.59 7.86 10.09
N PRO A 586 -22.75 9.18 9.95
CA PRO A 586 -21.63 10.12 10.11
C PRO A 586 -20.89 10.03 11.45
N GLU A 587 -21.60 9.58 12.50
CA GLU A 587 -21.06 9.45 13.87
C GLU A 587 -20.40 8.09 14.14
N ASP A 588 -20.50 7.13 13.21
CA ASP A 588 -19.96 5.79 13.38
C ASP A 588 -18.41 5.82 13.40
N GLU A 589 -17.84 4.84 14.07
CA GLU A 589 -16.41 4.58 13.97
C GLU A 589 -16.16 3.79 12.66
N TRP A 590 -15.42 4.35 11.71
CA TRP A 590 -15.20 3.68 10.42
C TRP A 590 -14.14 2.57 10.54
N LEU A 591 -14.46 1.53 11.32
CA LEU A 591 -13.57 0.40 11.55
C LEU A 591 -14.32 -0.92 11.50
N HIS A 592 -13.67 -1.97 11.01
CA HIS A 592 -14.21 -3.33 11.04
C HIS A 592 -14.67 -3.73 12.46
N SER A 593 -13.87 -3.46 13.50
CA SER A 593 -14.19 -3.77 14.89
C SER A 593 -15.46 -3.09 15.41
N PHE A 594 -15.92 -2.01 14.76
CA PHE A 594 -17.18 -1.36 15.11
C PHE A 594 -18.38 -2.13 14.56
N TYR A 595 -18.28 -2.62 13.32
CA TYR A 595 -19.36 -3.31 12.61
C TYR A 595 -19.29 -4.83 12.72
N TYR A 596 -18.14 -5.40 13.06
CA TYR A 596 -17.98 -6.84 13.25
C TYR A 596 -19.06 -7.40 14.16
N PHE A 597 -19.62 -8.53 13.79
CA PHE A 597 -20.56 -9.30 14.58
C PHE A 597 -20.25 -10.79 14.40
N ASN A 598 -20.61 -11.59 15.41
CA ASN A 598 -20.59 -13.03 15.26
C ASN A 598 -21.85 -13.44 14.48
N ASP A 599 -21.68 -13.92 13.25
CA ASP A 599 -22.70 -14.37 12.34
C ASP A 599 -23.06 -15.86 12.51
N GLU A 600 -22.36 -16.56 13.42
CA GLU A 600 -22.75 -17.90 13.80
C GLU A 600 -24.14 -17.91 14.44
N ILE A 601 -24.99 -18.81 13.99
CA ILE A 601 -26.30 -19.01 14.60
C ILE A 601 -26.11 -19.71 15.93
N PRO A 602 -26.72 -19.20 17.05
CA PRO A 602 -26.64 -19.88 18.34
C PRO A 602 -27.12 -21.32 18.25
N SER A 603 -26.37 -22.24 18.85
CA SER A 603 -26.74 -23.64 18.91
C SER A 603 -27.98 -23.89 19.79
N GLU A 604 -28.64 -25.04 19.61
CA GLU A 604 -29.73 -25.45 20.51
C GLU A 604 -29.27 -25.46 21.99
N GLU A 605 -28.03 -25.80 22.24
CA GLU A 605 -27.46 -25.85 23.60
C GLU A 605 -27.34 -24.45 24.20
N ASP A 606 -27.03 -23.41 23.43
CA ASP A 606 -26.98 -22.02 23.87
C ASP A 606 -28.37 -21.53 24.32
N PHE A 607 -29.40 -21.83 23.53
CA PHE A 607 -30.78 -21.53 23.90
C PHE A 607 -31.25 -22.31 25.13
N ARG A 608 -30.89 -23.61 25.24
CA ARG A 608 -31.15 -24.46 26.42
C ARG A 608 -30.51 -23.89 27.66
N LYS A 609 -29.27 -23.45 27.56
CA LYS A 609 -28.54 -22.82 28.66
C LYS A 609 -29.24 -21.57 29.14
N THR A 610 -29.57 -20.63 28.25
CA THR A 610 -30.27 -19.38 28.60
C THR A 610 -31.60 -19.66 29.31
N MET A 611 -32.40 -20.60 28.80
CA MET A 611 -33.67 -21.00 29.43
C MET A 611 -33.44 -21.65 30.77
N ALA A 612 -32.48 -22.57 30.92
CA ALA A 612 -32.16 -23.25 32.17
C ALA A 612 -31.67 -22.26 33.26
N ASP A 613 -30.82 -21.31 32.89
CA ASP A 613 -30.30 -20.28 33.80
C ASP A 613 -31.45 -19.41 34.30
N TYR A 614 -32.37 -18.99 33.43
CA TYR A 614 -33.54 -18.22 33.81
C TYR A 614 -34.49 -19.03 34.73
N LEU A 615 -34.79 -20.26 34.40
CA LEU A 615 -35.64 -21.13 35.25
C LEU A 615 -35.02 -21.38 36.63
N THR A 616 -33.70 -21.57 36.67
CA THR A 616 -32.94 -21.75 37.93
C THR A 616 -33.05 -20.49 38.80
N PHE A 617 -32.86 -19.32 38.18
CA PHE A 617 -33.03 -18.03 38.86
C PHE A 617 -34.45 -17.89 39.42
N GLN A 618 -35.49 -18.14 38.60
CA GLN A 618 -36.90 -18.08 38.99
C GLN A 618 -37.19 -18.99 40.18
N PHE A 619 -36.73 -20.26 40.09
CA PHE A 619 -36.88 -21.22 41.15
C PHE A 619 -36.19 -20.77 42.46
N ASN A 620 -34.97 -20.27 42.39
CA ASN A 620 -34.25 -19.72 43.55
C ASN A 620 -34.99 -18.54 44.19
N MET A 621 -35.57 -17.62 43.42
CA MET A 621 -36.35 -16.54 43.95
C MET A 621 -37.62 -17.01 44.66
N ILE A 622 -38.30 -17.99 44.10
CA ILE A 622 -39.52 -18.58 44.70
C ILE A 622 -39.19 -19.26 46.03
N THR A 623 -38.13 -20.08 46.06
CA THR A 623 -37.70 -20.81 47.27
C THR A 623 -37.23 -19.86 48.40
N HIS A 624 -36.74 -18.65 48.05
CA HIS A 624 -36.35 -17.64 49.01
C HIS A 624 -37.50 -16.63 49.33
N GLY A 625 -38.75 -17.01 49.10
CA GLY A 625 -39.95 -16.24 49.50
C GLY A 625 -40.27 -15.04 48.62
N ARG A 626 -39.72 -14.97 47.41
CA ARG A 626 -39.93 -13.87 46.45
C ARG A 626 -40.73 -14.33 45.22
N GLY A 627 -41.61 -15.32 45.39
CA GLY A 627 -42.47 -15.83 44.32
C GLY A 627 -43.40 -14.75 43.74
N CYS A 628 -43.76 -13.74 44.55
CA CYS A 628 -44.60 -12.62 44.13
C CYS A 628 -44.03 -11.83 42.94
N LEU A 629 -42.70 -11.92 42.63
CA LEU A 629 -42.10 -11.32 41.48
C LEU A 629 -42.56 -11.99 40.15
N PHE A 630 -43.07 -13.22 40.21
CA PHE A 630 -43.43 -14.04 39.06
C PHE A 630 -44.93 -14.42 39.03
N ASP A 631 -45.78 -13.72 39.81
CA ASP A 631 -47.22 -13.95 39.85
C ASP A 631 -47.89 -13.45 38.54
N ASP A 632 -47.57 -14.09 37.43
CA ASP A 632 -48.31 -13.92 36.19
C ASP A 632 -49.40 -14.99 36.14
N LYS A 633 -50.66 -14.56 36.31
CA LYS A 633 -51.84 -15.40 36.27
C LYS A 633 -52.14 -16.03 34.90
N SER A 634 -51.30 -15.78 33.93
CA SER A 634 -51.51 -16.20 32.52
C SER A 634 -50.78 -17.53 32.11
N VAL A 635 -50.02 -18.14 33.02
CA VAL A 635 -49.32 -19.39 32.67
C VAL A 635 -50.24 -20.59 32.88
N SER A 636 -51.11 -20.88 31.90
CA SER A 636 -51.68 -22.20 31.78
C SER A 636 -50.70 -23.13 31.03
N PHE A 637 -50.29 -24.22 31.71
CA PHE A 637 -49.54 -25.29 31.07
C PHE A 637 -50.47 -25.94 30.03
N GLN A 638 -50.47 -25.44 28.80
CA GLN A 638 -51.10 -26.13 27.70
C GLN A 638 -50.20 -27.26 27.23
N LYS A 639 -50.66 -28.50 27.35
CA LYS A 639 -50.02 -29.67 26.80
C LYS A 639 -49.94 -29.50 25.28
N MET A 640 -48.71 -29.24 24.76
CA MET A 640 -48.46 -29.17 23.34
C MET A 640 -48.44 -30.59 22.77
N GLU A 641 -49.43 -30.94 21.95
CA GLU A 641 -49.63 -32.29 21.41
C GLU A 641 -48.56 -32.70 20.38
N TRP A 642 -47.91 -31.75 19.72
CA TRP A 642 -46.86 -32.00 18.77
C TRP A 642 -45.88 -30.79 18.67
N LEU A 643 -44.58 -31.05 18.89
CA LEU A 643 -43.51 -30.06 18.77
C LEU A 643 -42.49 -30.54 17.74
N PRO A 644 -42.22 -29.74 16.71
CA PRO A 644 -41.15 -30.08 15.79
C PRO A 644 -39.79 -29.99 16.52
N PRO A 645 -38.80 -30.83 16.10
CA PRO A 645 -37.46 -30.70 16.64
C PRO A 645 -36.93 -29.27 16.46
N VAL A 646 -36.19 -28.75 17.46
CA VAL A 646 -35.65 -27.39 17.46
C VAL A 646 -34.74 -27.16 16.23
N GLU A 647 -33.97 -28.15 15.81
CA GLU A 647 -33.14 -28.13 14.61
C GLU A 647 -33.91 -27.78 13.34
N LYS A 648 -35.16 -28.29 13.20
CA LYS A 648 -36.03 -27.97 12.05
C LYS A 648 -36.56 -26.53 12.07
N VAL A 649 -36.62 -25.94 13.24
CA VAL A 649 -37.08 -24.55 13.43
C VAL A 649 -35.87 -23.58 13.26
N LEU A 650 -34.68 -23.98 13.66
CA LEU A 650 -33.42 -23.22 13.44
C LEU A 650 -32.96 -23.17 11.99
N SER A 651 -33.54 -24.05 11.10
CA SER A 651 -33.24 -24.04 9.67
C SER A 651 -33.88 -22.89 8.88
N ASN A 652 -34.60 -21.99 9.52
CA ASN A 652 -35.19 -20.81 8.89
C ASN A 652 -34.08 -19.87 8.35
N GLN A 653 -34.44 -19.13 7.30
CA GLN A 653 -33.54 -18.10 6.76
C GLN A 653 -33.24 -17.06 7.83
N MET A 654 -31.92 -16.82 8.05
CA MET A 654 -31.42 -15.84 9.02
C MET A 654 -30.92 -14.61 8.26
N GLN A 655 -31.20 -13.42 8.80
CA GLN A 655 -30.68 -12.17 8.25
C GLN A 655 -30.05 -11.28 9.33
N PRO A 656 -29.07 -10.43 8.97
CA PRO A 656 -28.49 -9.47 9.88
C PRO A 656 -29.39 -8.24 10.06
N PHE A 657 -29.53 -7.78 11.32
CA PHE A 657 -30.25 -6.54 11.68
C PHE A 657 -29.39 -5.69 12.61
N PHE A 658 -29.40 -4.38 12.42
CA PHE A 658 -28.92 -3.49 13.47
C PHE A 658 -29.86 -3.54 14.68
N MET A 659 -29.28 -3.58 15.87
CA MET A 659 -30.10 -3.57 17.10
C MET A 659 -31.02 -2.35 17.15
N GLU A 660 -30.57 -1.17 16.70
CA GLU A 660 -31.41 0.03 16.68
C GLU A 660 -32.61 -0.05 15.74
N ASP A 661 -32.59 -0.88 14.68
CA ASP A 661 -33.71 -1.02 13.75
C ASP A 661 -34.85 -1.81 14.38
N VAL A 662 -34.56 -2.82 15.17
CA VAL A 662 -35.53 -3.75 15.73
C VAL A 662 -35.78 -3.60 17.24
N LEU A 663 -34.89 -2.91 17.97
CA LEU A 663 -34.93 -2.78 19.42
C LEU A 663 -35.09 -1.35 19.88
N TYR A 664 -35.84 -1.21 21.01
CA TYR A 664 -35.87 0.01 21.83
C TYR A 664 -34.82 -0.12 22.93
N ILE A 665 -33.89 0.84 23.02
CA ILE A 665 -32.77 0.84 23.98
C ILE A 665 -32.84 2.06 24.85
N ALA A 666 -32.99 1.86 26.18
CA ALA A 666 -33.09 2.93 27.19
C ALA A 666 -31.98 2.82 28.24
N ASN A 667 -31.56 3.97 28.78
CA ASN A 667 -30.51 4.02 29.80
C ASN A 667 -31.06 3.66 31.18
N GLY A 668 -30.25 2.97 32.00
CA GLY A 668 -30.46 2.95 33.46
C GLY A 668 -30.03 4.28 34.11
N VAL A 669 -30.20 4.39 35.41
CA VAL A 669 -29.92 5.60 36.20
C VAL A 669 -28.97 5.25 37.34
N ARG A 670 -27.95 6.08 37.51
CA ARG A 670 -26.99 5.93 38.61
C ARG A 670 -27.66 6.06 39.96
N LEU A 671 -27.45 5.08 40.83
CA LEU A 671 -27.85 5.07 42.22
C LEU A 671 -26.69 4.56 43.07
N THR A 672 -26.19 5.39 43.98
CA THR A 672 -25.06 4.98 44.82
C THR A 672 -25.56 4.16 46.03
N LYS A 673 -24.70 3.34 46.61
CA LYS A 673 -25.03 2.54 47.79
C LYS A 673 -25.50 3.40 48.97
N ALA A 674 -24.99 4.62 49.09
CA ALA A 674 -25.39 5.57 50.14
C ALA A 674 -26.82 6.08 49.97
N ASP A 675 -27.32 6.10 48.73
CA ASP A 675 -28.64 6.62 48.39
C ASP A 675 -29.71 5.51 48.34
N MET A 676 -29.30 4.24 48.49
CA MET A 676 -30.24 3.11 48.49
C MET A 676 -31.05 3.03 49.76
N GLN A 677 -32.38 2.93 49.60
CA GLN A 677 -33.34 2.71 50.68
C GLN A 677 -33.75 1.24 50.72
N GLU A 678 -33.84 0.63 51.85
CA GLU A 678 -34.28 -0.75 52.01
C GLU A 678 -35.70 -0.96 51.48
N GLY A 679 -35.96 -2.04 50.77
CA GLY A 679 -37.25 -2.36 50.16
C GLY A 679 -37.29 -3.71 49.45
N SER A 680 -38.37 -3.95 48.71
CA SER A 680 -38.63 -5.25 48.06
C SER A 680 -38.39 -5.26 46.52
N ARG A 681 -38.12 -4.09 45.92
CA ARG A 681 -37.94 -3.95 44.48
C ARG A 681 -36.53 -4.37 44.09
N PRO A 682 -36.35 -5.26 43.10
CA PRO A 682 -35.04 -5.59 42.61
C PRO A 682 -34.28 -4.38 42.01
N PHE A 683 -32.98 -4.27 42.30
CA PHE A 683 -32.05 -3.35 41.68
C PHE A 683 -31.07 -4.14 40.81
N ILE A 684 -31.04 -3.82 39.49
CA ILE A 684 -30.27 -4.50 38.52
C ILE A 684 -28.95 -3.75 38.27
N GLY A 685 -27.85 -4.42 38.58
CA GLY A 685 -26.50 -3.92 38.32
C GLY A 685 -25.77 -4.79 37.28
N ALA A 686 -24.59 -4.33 36.84
CA ALA A 686 -23.77 -5.05 35.83
C ALA A 686 -23.07 -6.25 36.45
N SER A 687 -23.84 -7.26 36.86
CA SER A 687 -23.39 -8.52 37.45
C SER A 687 -23.72 -9.68 36.49
N GLU A 688 -22.92 -10.72 36.49
CA GLU A 688 -23.21 -11.98 35.80
C GLU A 688 -23.99 -12.98 36.66
N ALA A 689 -24.06 -12.73 37.95
CA ALA A 689 -24.75 -13.60 38.89
C ALA A 689 -26.17 -13.13 39.19
N SER A 690 -27.01 -14.05 39.64
CA SER A 690 -28.37 -13.80 40.15
C SER A 690 -29.25 -12.97 39.18
N ASN A 691 -29.16 -13.24 37.91
CA ASN A 691 -29.90 -12.52 36.85
C ASN A 691 -29.69 -11.01 36.91
N GLY A 692 -28.46 -10.54 37.27
CA GLY A 692 -28.15 -9.13 37.45
C GLY A 692 -28.73 -8.45 38.72
N VAL A 693 -29.50 -9.15 39.55
CA VAL A 693 -30.05 -8.60 40.79
C VAL A 693 -28.95 -8.45 41.83
N THR A 694 -28.60 -7.20 42.15
CA THR A 694 -27.53 -6.88 43.14
C THR A 694 -28.05 -6.48 44.50
N SER A 695 -29.29 -5.99 44.60
CA SER A 695 -29.94 -5.54 45.86
C SER A 695 -31.45 -5.55 45.73
N PHE A 696 -32.13 -5.36 46.88
CA PHE A 696 -33.57 -5.05 46.94
C PHE A 696 -33.75 -3.69 47.61
N ILE A 697 -34.46 -2.80 46.94
CA ILE A 697 -34.53 -1.37 47.33
C ILE A 697 -35.96 -0.84 47.33
N GLY A 698 -36.22 0.25 48.05
CA GLY A 698 -37.47 1.00 48.09
C GLY A 698 -37.52 2.19 47.15
N ASN A 699 -36.39 2.57 46.56
CA ASN A 699 -36.25 3.74 45.68
C ASN A 699 -37.13 3.65 44.42
N SER A 700 -37.35 4.82 43.79
CA SER A 700 -37.98 4.96 42.51
C SER A 700 -37.25 6.05 41.71
N ASN A 701 -36.99 5.81 40.41
CA ASN A 701 -36.41 6.80 39.51
C ASN A 701 -36.81 6.50 38.03
N ALA A 702 -36.27 7.23 37.07
CA ALA A 702 -36.60 7.08 35.64
C ALA A 702 -36.18 5.77 35.03
N SER A 703 -35.43 4.91 35.75
CA SER A 703 -35.08 3.58 35.26
C SER A 703 -36.06 2.48 35.65
N LEU A 704 -37.17 2.83 36.37
CA LEU A 704 -38.20 1.86 36.70
C LEU A 704 -38.85 1.27 35.45
N ASP A 705 -38.76 -0.05 35.33
CA ASP A 705 -39.23 -0.76 34.14
C ASP A 705 -39.56 -2.22 34.46
N SER A 706 -40.34 -2.88 33.60
CA SER A 706 -40.71 -4.27 33.70
C SER A 706 -40.87 -4.89 32.30
N ASN A 707 -40.86 -6.20 32.21
CA ASN A 707 -40.94 -6.96 30.94
C ASN A 707 -39.89 -6.48 29.92
N VAL A 708 -38.64 -6.41 30.36
CA VAL A 708 -37.50 -5.93 29.60
C VAL A 708 -36.29 -6.85 29.73
N LEU A 709 -35.36 -6.75 28.80
CA LEU A 709 -34.05 -7.35 28.90
C LEU A 709 -33.07 -6.31 29.50
N GLY A 710 -32.41 -6.61 30.59
CA GLY A 710 -31.30 -5.84 31.13
C GLY A 710 -29.98 -6.28 30.45
N VAL A 711 -29.30 -5.36 29.78
CA VAL A 711 -28.04 -5.66 29.02
C VAL A 711 -26.89 -4.89 29.67
N ASN A 712 -25.89 -5.62 30.18
CA ASN A 712 -24.69 -5.04 30.76
C ASN A 712 -23.79 -4.42 29.68
N TYR A 713 -23.54 -3.10 29.74
CA TYR A 713 -22.65 -2.41 28.83
C TYR A 713 -21.28 -2.06 29.40
N ASN A 714 -21.14 -2.12 30.73
CA ASN A 714 -19.90 -1.91 31.47
C ASN A 714 -19.79 -3.01 32.54
N GLY A 715 -18.60 -3.28 33.08
CA GLY A 715 -18.38 -4.41 33.97
C GLY A 715 -18.44 -5.75 33.24
N SER A 716 -19.34 -6.65 33.60
CA SER A 716 -19.57 -7.92 32.88
C SER A 716 -20.30 -7.67 31.55
N VAL A 717 -19.59 -7.16 30.57
CA VAL A 717 -20.13 -6.71 29.26
C VAL A 717 -20.74 -7.86 28.47
N GLY A 718 -21.91 -7.61 27.84
CA GLY A 718 -22.60 -8.54 26.96
C GLY A 718 -23.46 -9.59 27.66
N PHE A 719 -23.48 -9.63 28.99
CA PHE A 719 -24.50 -10.41 29.69
C PHE A 719 -25.85 -9.68 29.62
N SER A 720 -26.91 -10.46 29.40
CA SER A 720 -28.26 -9.92 29.32
C SER A 720 -29.25 -10.87 30.01
N PHE A 721 -30.22 -10.27 30.73
CA PHE A 721 -31.16 -10.98 31.58
C PHE A 721 -32.56 -10.46 31.42
N TYR A 722 -33.54 -11.37 31.41
CA TYR A 722 -34.94 -11.02 31.30
C TYR A 722 -35.56 -10.70 32.72
N HIS A 723 -36.26 -9.58 32.80
CA HIS A 723 -36.92 -9.10 34.02
C HIS A 723 -38.43 -8.91 33.77
N PRO A 724 -39.28 -9.89 34.15
CA PRO A 724 -40.74 -9.75 34.03
C PRO A 724 -41.33 -8.78 35.02
N TYR A 725 -40.63 -8.54 36.16
CA TYR A 725 -41.07 -7.75 37.31
C TYR A 725 -40.58 -6.31 37.23
N GLU A 726 -41.21 -5.42 38.00
CA GLU A 726 -40.72 -4.06 38.19
C GLU A 726 -39.36 -4.04 38.87
N ALA A 727 -38.37 -3.42 38.21
CA ALA A 727 -37.00 -3.26 38.71
C ALA A 727 -36.45 -1.88 38.41
N LEU A 728 -35.45 -1.45 39.17
CA LEU A 728 -34.60 -0.31 38.83
C LEU A 728 -33.29 -0.79 38.24
N PHE A 729 -32.78 -0.07 37.26
CA PHE A 729 -31.57 -0.42 36.50
C PHE A 729 -30.47 0.61 36.74
N SER A 730 -29.26 0.15 37.06
CA SER A 730 -28.09 1.01 37.23
C SER A 730 -27.68 1.63 35.90
N ASP A 731 -26.90 2.69 35.97
CA ASP A 731 -26.31 3.35 34.78
C ASP A 731 -25.41 2.44 33.96
N ASP A 732 -24.94 1.32 34.50
CA ASP A 732 -24.14 0.32 33.79
C ASP A 732 -24.96 -0.75 33.01
N VAL A 733 -26.30 -0.65 33.08
CA VAL A 733 -27.23 -1.60 32.44
C VAL A 733 -28.18 -0.85 31.51
N LYS A 734 -28.34 -1.33 30.29
CA LYS A 734 -29.33 -0.82 29.33
C LYS A 734 -30.59 -1.68 29.39
N ARG A 735 -31.77 -1.02 29.28
CA ARG A 735 -33.07 -1.69 29.17
C ARG A 735 -33.40 -1.85 27.67
N VAL A 736 -33.63 -3.08 27.26
CA VAL A 736 -33.81 -3.42 25.83
C VAL A 736 -35.12 -4.19 25.65
N ARG A 737 -35.89 -3.84 24.62
CA ARG A 737 -37.10 -4.54 24.22
C ARG A 737 -37.32 -4.42 22.70
N TRP A 738 -38.11 -5.30 22.12
CA TRP A 738 -38.50 -5.19 20.72
C TRP A 738 -39.29 -3.89 20.46
N LYS A 739 -39.09 -3.25 19.34
CA LYS A 739 -39.89 -2.11 18.89
C LYS A 739 -41.33 -2.52 18.61
N ASP A 740 -41.56 -3.72 18.10
CA ASP A 740 -42.87 -4.35 18.03
C ASP A 740 -43.32 -4.69 19.48
N GLY A 741 -44.27 -3.92 19.97
CA GLY A 741 -44.82 -4.09 21.31
C GLY A 741 -45.47 -5.45 21.57
N GLY A 742 -46.04 -6.06 20.54
CA GLY A 742 -46.69 -7.37 20.58
C GLY A 742 -45.69 -8.52 20.72
N ALA A 743 -44.46 -8.30 20.31
CA ALA A 743 -43.36 -9.28 20.39
C ALA A 743 -42.73 -9.36 21.80
N ASN A 744 -43.00 -8.44 22.71
CA ASN A 744 -42.33 -8.39 24.01
C ASN A 744 -42.95 -9.40 25.00
N ASN A 745 -42.42 -10.62 24.94
CA ASN A 745 -42.77 -11.66 25.92
C ASN A 745 -41.53 -12.41 26.42
N LYS A 746 -41.66 -13.26 27.39
CA LYS A 746 -40.61 -14.06 28.02
C LYS A 746 -39.73 -14.77 26.97
N TYR A 747 -40.34 -15.39 26.00
CA TYR A 747 -39.65 -16.28 25.07
C TYR A 747 -38.84 -15.53 24.04
N THR A 748 -39.42 -14.52 23.43
CA THR A 748 -38.71 -13.68 22.44
C THR A 748 -37.57 -12.88 23.07
N LEU A 749 -37.73 -12.42 24.33
CA LEU A 749 -36.68 -11.69 25.06
C LEU A 749 -35.56 -12.63 25.55
N LEU A 750 -35.86 -13.88 25.91
CA LEU A 750 -34.83 -14.89 26.21
C LEU A 750 -34.11 -15.35 24.92
N TYR A 751 -34.81 -15.46 23.78
CA TYR A 751 -34.18 -15.67 22.49
C TYR A 751 -33.17 -14.56 22.20
N LEU A 752 -33.59 -13.30 22.32
CA LEU A 752 -32.74 -12.12 22.14
C LEU A 752 -31.53 -12.15 23.09
N SER A 753 -31.70 -12.56 24.35
CA SER A 753 -30.60 -12.71 25.31
C SER A 753 -29.52 -13.67 24.78
N THR A 754 -29.91 -14.80 24.22
CA THR A 754 -28.97 -15.76 23.63
C THR A 754 -28.20 -15.17 22.46
N VAL A 755 -28.91 -14.48 21.56
CA VAL A 755 -28.32 -13.83 20.38
C VAL A 755 -27.34 -12.72 20.79
N ILE A 756 -27.68 -11.90 21.82
CA ILE A 756 -26.75 -10.88 22.33
C ILE A 756 -25.52 -11.51 22.97
N ALA A 757 -25.69 -12.63 23.69
CA ALA A 757 -24.58 -13.36 24.31
C ALA A 757 -23.53 -13.84 23.28
N GLN A 758 -23.91 -14.20 22.08
CA GLN A 758 -23.01 -14.56 20.98
C GLN A 758 -22.07 -13.40 20.58
N GLN A 759 -22.47 -12.15 20.78
CA GLN A 759 -21.66 -10.99 20.46
C GLN A 759 -20.64 -10.64 21.58
N LYS A 760 -20.60 -11.37 22.67
CA LYS A 760 -19.78 -11.07 23.84
C LYS A 760 -18.28 -11.08 23.54
N SER A 761 -17.80 -12.00 22.68
CA SER A 761 -16.40 -12.13 22.30
C SER A 761 -15.81 -10.84 21.72
N LYS A 762 -16.59 -10.05 20.97
CA LYS A 762 -16.23 -8.76 20.42
C LYS A 762 -15.79 -7.74 21.48
N TYR A 763 -16.37 -7.83 22.69
CA TYR A 763 -16.18 -6.87 23.77
C TYR A 763 -15.17 -7.32 24.85
N ALA A 764 -14.56 -8.48 24.67
CA ALA A 764 -13.62 -9.08 25.64
C ALA A 764 -12.28 -8.34 25.78
N TYR A 765 -11.87 -7.54 24.79
CA TYR A 765 -10.56 -6.88 24.71
C TYR A 765 -10.62 -5.34 24.86
N GLY A 766 -11.46 -4.83 25.77
CA GLY A 766 -11.44 -3.39 26.11
C GLY A 766 -12.39 -2.50 25.30
N TYR A 767 -13.17 -3.06 24.40
CA TYR A 767 -14.23 -2.34 23.69
C TYR A 767 -15.49 -2.31 24.55
N LYS A 768 -15.85 -1.14 25.05
CA LYS A 768 -17.12 -0.99 25.81
C LYS A 768 -18.32 -1.12 24.88
N PHE A 769 -19.35 -1.84 25.32
CA PHE A 769 -20.63 -1.92 24.63
C PHE A 769 -21.48 -0.67 24.87
N ASN A 770 -20.91 0.52 24.57
CA ASN A 770 -21.56 1.81 24.79
C ASN A 770 -22.84 1.95 23.95
N ALA A 771 -23.63 2.99 24.21
CA ALA A 771 -24.93 3.16 23.58
C ALA A 771 -24.84 3.24 22.04
N GLN A 772 -23.81 3.89 21.47
CA GLN A 772 -23.61 4.00 20.04
C GLN A 772 -23.26 2.65 19.42
N ARG A 773 -22.29 1.93 20.00
CA ARG A 773 -21.93 0.59 19.56
C ARG A 773 -23.09 -0.40 19.71
N MET A 774 -23.88 -0.30 20.79
CA MET A 774 -25.07 -1.15 20.98
C MET A 774 -26.12 -0.91 19.90
N LYS A 775 -26.38 0.34 19.54
CA LYS A 775 -27.32 0.66 18.46
C LYS A 775 -26.91 0.05 17.12
N ARG A 776 -25.63 0.23 16.80
CA ARG A 776 -25.03 -0.25 15.53
C ARG A 776 -24.49 -1.68 15.61
N GLN A 777 -24.77 -2.43 16.69
CA GLN A 777 -24.48 -3.85 16.76
C GLN A 777 -25.42 -4.61 15.84
N ILE A 778 -24.84 -5.43 14.97
CA ILE A 778 -25.58 -6.33 14.11
C ILE A 778 -25.82 -7.65 14.86
N ILE A 779 -27.04 -8.19 14.73
CA ILE A 779 -27.45 -9.48 15.26
C ILE A 779 -28.17 -10.28 14.17
N MET A 780 -28.01 -11.61 14.21
CA MET A 780 -28.69 -12.51 13.29
C MET A 780 -30.05 -12.92 13.83
N LEU A 781 -31.13 -12.72 13.03
CA LEU A 781 -32.50 -13.07 13.42
C LEU A 781 -33.18 -13.90 12.31
N PRO A 782 -34.08 -14.83 12.69
CA PRO A 782 -34.92 -15.50 11.70
C PRO A 782 -35.89 -14.49 11.08
N VAL A 783 -36.21 -14.67 9.79
CA VAL A 783 -37.05 -13.75 9.03
C VAL A 783 -38.26 -14.43 8.43
N CYS A 784 -39.34 -13.66 8.33
CA CYS A 784 -40.54 -13.99 7.53
C CYS A 784 -40.24 -13.83 6.02
N GLU A 785 -41.17 -14.23 5.15
CA GLU A 785 -41.04 -14.09 3.71
C GLU A 785 -40.90 -12.62 3.25
N ASP A 786 -41.41 -11.67 4.01
CA ASP A 786 -41.29 -10.22 3.76
C ASP A 786 -39.97 -9.60 4.26
N GLY A 787 -39.09 -10.41 4.84
CA GLY A 787 -37.80 -9.95 5.40
C GLY A 787 -37.89 -9.34 6.81
N SER A 788 -39.07 -9.28 7.43
CA SER A 788 -39.20 -8.84 8.84
C SER A 788 -38.80 -9.93 9.83
N PRO A 789 -38.39 -9.59 11.09
CA PRO A 789 -38.08 -10.59 12.11
C PRO A 789 -39.25 -11.54 12.40
N ASP A 790 -38.97 -12.83 12.42
CA ASP A 790 -39.97 -13.88 12.73
C ASP A 790 -40.05 -14.14 14.24
N TYR A 791 -40.81 -13.30 14.93
CA TYR A 791 -41.03 -13.41 16.40
C TYR A 791 -41.77 -14.71 16.75
N ALA A 792 -42.63 -15.21 15.90
CA ALA A 792 -43.36 -16.48 16.13
C ALA A 792 -42.38 -17.68 16.16
N CYS A 793 -41.40 -17.68 15.24
CA CYS A 793 -40.34 -18.68 15.23
C CYS A 793 -39.50 -18.62 16.53
N MET A 794 -39.08 -17.41 16.93
CA MET A 794 -38.29 -17.21 18.17
C MET A 794 -39.05 -17.70 19.41
N GLU A 795 -40.33 -17.34 19.52
CA GLU A 795 -41.20 -17.80 20.61
C GLU A 795 -41.32 -19.32 20.64
N LYS A 796 -41.57 -19.95 19.47
CA LYS A 796 -41.72 -21.37 19.34
C LYS A 796 -40.48 -22.14 19.77
N ILE A 797 -39.26 -21.71 19.37
CA ILE A 797 -38.02 -22.33 19.79
C ILE A 797 -37.92 -22.34 21.32
N MET A 798 -38.09 -21.21 21.96
CA MET A 798 -37.94 -21.10 23.41
C MET A 798 -39.03 -21.82 24.19
N ARG A 799 -40.25 -21.89 23.68
CA ARG A 799 -41.36 -22.68 24.29
C ARG A 799 -41.07 -24.19 24.23
N VAL A 800 -40.54 -24.69 23.10
CA VAL A 800 -40.14 -26.10 22.95
C VAL A 800 -39.10 -26.45 23.97
N ILE A 801 -38.04 -25.62 24.07
CA ILE A 801 -36.93 -25.83 25.01
C ILE A 801 -37.41 -25.84 26.46
N GLU A 802 -38.25 -24.86 26.86
CA GLU A 802 -38.81 -24.82 28.21
C GLU A 802 -39.58 -26.08 28.50
N TYR A 803 -40.49 -26.50 27.61
CA TYR A 803 -41.28 -27.73 27.78
C TYR A 803 -40.37 -28.96 27.95
N GLU A 804 -39.35 -29.10 27.19
CA GLU A 804 -38.44 -30.22 27.27
C GLU A 804 -37.67 -30.25 28.60
N ILE A 805 -37.18 -29.10 29.07
CA ILE A 805 -36.47 -28.98 30.36
C ILE A 805 -37.40 -29.36 31.51
N LEU A 806 -38.62 -28.80 31.54
CA LEU A 806 -39.58 -29.03 32.59
C LEU A 806 -40.13 -30.49 32.56
N SER A 807 -40.37 -31.06 31.37
CA SER A 807 -40.81 -32.45 31.23
C SER A 807 -39.77 -33.45 31.72
N LYS A 808 -38.47 -33.20 31.46
CA LYS A 808 -37.39 -34.02 32.00
C LYS A 808 -37.30 -33.93 33.52
N TYR A 809 -37.55 -32.78 34.09
CA TYR A 809 -37.56 -32.57 35.53
C TYR A 809 -38.73 -33.28 36.18
N LEU A 810 -39.97 -33.12 35.67
CA LEU A 810 -41.17 -33.75 36.22
C LEU A 810 -41.05 -35.29 36.19
N LYS A 811 -40.54 -35.88 35.11
CA LYS A 811 -40.30 -37.32 35.04
C LYS A 811 -39.30 -37.86 36.06
N ARG A 812 -38.38 -37.01 36.56
CA ARG A 812 -37.44 -37.35 37.66
C ARG A 812 -38.06 -37.22 39.05
N VAL A 813 -39.07 -36.44 39.20
CA VAL A 813 -39.78 -36.23 40.49
C VAL A 813 -40.91 -37.24 40.71
N GLU A 814 -41.46 -37.84 39.64
CA GLU A 814 -42.47 -38.91 39.67
C GLU A 814 -41.88 -40.31 39.95
N VAL A 815 -40.54 -40.46 40.00
CA VAL A 815 -39.80 -41.66 40.43
C VAL A 815 -39.29 -41.51 41.84
#